data_11191018eafbcd3cb65f89019b5fd527
#
_entry.id   11191018eafbcd3cb65f89019b5fd527
#
_cell.length_a   1.000
_cell.length_b   1.000
_cell.length_c   1.000
_cell.angle_alpha   90.00
_cell.angle_beta   90.00
_cell.angle_gamma   90.00
#
_symmetry.space_group_name_H-M   'P 1'
#
loop_
_entity.id
_entity.type
_entity.pdbx_description
1 polymer ?
#
loop_
_entity_poly.entity_id
_entity_poly.type
_entity_poly.pdbx_seq_one_letter_code
_entity_poly.pdbx_strand_id
1 'polypeptide(L)'
;MKSYSIFITILTSLSLAIAPMTTNANTDKPKIKKVKSTLTKKKHAHATPLKKQKETLVPMAAFFTSSGLVKNQLEQLQLLSVNNPNAAQTLLNSFLDKPLEGYARFLWLRPHVEDKSFNSLINQYLTQFSDTGWAETLRQEWSESLAKQQDWSTLLENQQQLNKDNARCWVLEAMQQQNQVPESWVTEVSQRWLIDNNPSNGCKSIYNRIETMNELTTEQWQTKLSYLYSKQKQSVIATKIAYLPALLQTETQQTLSLMETPSLSATYALLHETINTNEQKESYSRIVMHVLQSKIKTDAQAVFPIWKEAKTVFQWDSNSVENFEKELYRQLAKNEPEQQKEWIGKIAPALRDEATVLPLIQQAWRESNWTDLLSYLNWLPVQEQQADIWQYWRARSLDALGQTEEAKTKYRQLATHRSFYGFMAADKVNLNYQFNAQQVTELELEHARQSVLGQRLQALYEAGLKDVAWKEWHFARNNNKISLSEIPGFSQAALSWGWNTFSALSLNHPTHWNYVDLRFSMPYHTLLQDNTQQYDIPLSWAYGIMRRESVYAIDAKSKSGAMGLMQLMPKTAKSLEKIKNINDVYLPELNIKLGTKLLGQLKHDFGDNLVLASAAYNAGGFRVRQWLKQTPVLSTDQWIELIPFKETRDYVKSVMEYMLVFERLSGNLTQTKLDSYLMTEPTKILITENKCNPDFEWCL
;
A
#
# COMPACT_ATOMS: atom_id res chain seq x y z
N MET A 1 -5.49 -2.47 18.58
CA MET A 1 -4.80 -3.11 17.45
C MET A 1 -5.59 -2.90 16.17
N LYS A 2 -5.68 -1.68 15.71
CA LYS A 2 -6.27 -1.33 14.39
C LYS A 2 -5.45 -0.19 13.83
N SER A 3 -5.13 -0.31 12.60
CA SER A 3 -4.54 0.67 11.69
C SER A 3 -3.03 0.57 11.47
N TYR A 4 -2.73 -0.07 10.36
CA TYR A 4 -1.77 0.36 9.34
C TYR A 4 -2.02 -0.47 8.08
N SER A 5 -3.22 -0.31 7.49
CA SER A 5 -3.63 -0.95 6.22
C SER A 5 -3.80 0.10 5.12
N ILE A 6 -2.76 0.87 4.80
CA ILE A 6 -2.86 1.89 3.72
C ILE A 6 -1.88 1.64 2.56
N PHE A 7 -0.98 0.65 2.64
CA PHE A 7 0.04 0.45 1.60
C PHE A 7 -0.11 -0.80 0.71
N ILE A 8 -1.23 -1.56 0.81
CA ILE A 8 -1.39 -2.81 0.03
C ILE A 8 -2.17 -2.62 -1.28
N THR A 9 -2.69 -1.43 -1.58
CA THR A 9 -3.57 -1.22 -2.77
C THR A 9 -2.82 -0.92 -4.07
N ILE A 10 -1.50 -0.92 -4.10
CA ILE A 10 -0.73 -0.57 -5.32
C ILE A 10 -0.33 -1.78 -6.17
N LEU A 11 -0.40 -3.02 -5.63
CA LEU A 11 0.11 -4.21 -6.33
C LEU A 11 -0.93 -5.27 -6.74
N THR A 12 -2.23 -5.07 -6.54
CA THR A 12 -3.23 -6.11 -6.82
C THR A 12 -4.11 -5.90 -8.05
N SER A 13 -3.71 -5.10 -9.02
CA SER A 13 -4.48 -4.94 -10.27
C SER A 13 -3.62 -5.01 -11.54
N LEU A 14 -2.79 -6.07 -11.69
CA LEU A 14 -2.25 -6.49 -12.97
C LEU A 14 -2.90 -7.81 -13.38
N SER A 15 -4.03 -7.72 -14.08
CA SER A 15 -4.59 -8.86 -14.83
C SER A 15 -4.77 -8.44 -16.29
N LEU A 16 -3.93 -9.07 -17.13
CA LEU A 16 -4.15 -9.51 -18.51
C LEU A 16 -4.67 -8.55 -19.59
N ALA A 17 -3.77 -8.27 -20.52
CA ALA A 17 -4.04 -8.41 -21.95
C ALA A 17 -2.71 -8.74 -22.66
N ILE A 18 -2.51 -10.00 -23.06
CA ILE A 18 -1.41 -10.46 -23.93
C ILE A 18 -2.00 -10.68 -25.32
N ALA A 19 -1.51 -9.91 -26.29
CA ALA A 19 -1.61 -10.26 -27.71
C ALA A 19 -0.20 -10.52 -28.25
N PRO A 20 0.02 -11.55 -29.09
CA PRO A 20 1.34 -11.94 -29.56
C PRO A 20 1.81 -11.08 -30.73
N MET A 21 3.06 -10.61 -30.68
CA MET A 21 3.74 -10.05 -31.86
C MET A 21 4.95 -10.90 -32.21
N THR A 22 4.99 -11.26 -33.46
CA THR A 22 6.01 -12.02 -34.18
C THR A 22 7.31 -11.22 -34.34
N THR A 23 8.43 -11.91 -34.12
CA THR A 23 9.78 -11.38 -34.29
C THR A 23 10.24 -11.55 -35.74
N ASN A 24 10.84 -10.51 -36.33
CA ASN A 24 11.77 -10.62 -37.44
C ASN A 24 13.10 -10.00 -37.03
N ALA A 25 14.15 -10.82 -37.10
CA ALA A 25 15.52 -10.44 -36.87
C ALA A 25 16.13 -9.89 -38.17
N ASN A 26 16.88 -8.81 -38.05
CA ASN A 26 17.93 -8.52 -39.03
C ASN A 26 19.12 -7.85 -38.36
N THR A 27 20.30 -8.37 -38.72
CA THR A 27 21.63 -8.09 -38.20
C THR A 27 22.22 -6.87 -38.87
N ASP A 28 22.87 -5.99 -38.10
CA ASP A 28 24.04 -5.23 -38.59
C ASP A 28 24.84 -4.64 -37.40
N LYS A 29 26.17 -4.90 -37.44
CA LYS A 29 27.17 -4.44 -36.44
C LYS A 29 27.87 -3.18 -36.94
N PRO A 30 28.13 -2.18 -36.09
CA PRO A 30 29.15 -1.19 -36.38
C PRO A 30 30.40 -1.34 -35.48
N LYS A 31 31.56 -1.07 -36.12
CA LYS A 31 32.92 -1.13 -35.59
C LYS A 31 33.24 0.02 -34.62
N ILE A 32 33.93 -0.27 -33.52
CA ILE A 32 34.45 0.71 -32.57
C ILE A 32 35.92 1.01 -32.86
N LYS A 33 36.27 2.30 -33.00
CA LYS A 33 37.63 2.82 -33.05
C LYS A 33 38.14 3.18 -31.63
N LYS A 34 39.33 2.70 -31.28
CA LYS A 34 40.04 3.04 -30.02
C LYS A 34 40.67 4.44 -30.10
N VAL A 35 40.48 5.23 -29.03
CA VAL A 35 41.29 6.44 -28.76
C VAL A 35 42.02 6.24 -27.43
N LYS A 36 43.34 6.46 -27.46
CA LYS A 36 44.24 6.46 -26.29
C LYS A 36 44.28 7.87 -25.69
N SER A 37 44.18 7.99 -24.36
CA SER A 37 44.62 9.20 -23.66
C SER A 37 45.49 8.86 -22.44
N THR A 38 46.58 9.59 -22.33
CA THR A 38 47.66 9.55 -21.33
C THR A 38 47.25 10.30 -20.07
N LEU A 39 47.51 9.73 -18.90
CA LEU A 39 47.27 10.36 -17.60
C LEU A 39 48.57 10.46 -16.79
N THR A 40 48.86 11.65 -16.32
CA THR A 40 49.93 12.01 -15.38
C THR A 40 49.49 11.79 -13.93
N LYS A 41 50.40 11.20 -13.14
CA LYS A 41 50.23 10.86 -11.71
C LYS A 41 50.43 12.08 -10.80
N LYS A 42 49.58 12.21 -9.78
CA LYS A 42 49.92 12.84 -8.49
C LYS A 42 49.57 11.90 -7.35
N LYS A 43 50.53 11.71 -6.43
CA LYS A 43 50.46 10.89 -5.21
C LYS A 43 49.89 11.71 -4.03
N HIS A 44 49.03 11.14 -3.24
CA HIS A 44 49.00 11.36 -1.77
C HIS A 44 48.29 10.19 -1.02
N ALA A 45 49.01 9.69 -0.12
CA ALA A 45 48.88 9.17 1.27
C ALA A 45 47.71 8.25 1.69
N HIS A 46 48.14 7.14 2.21
CA HIS A 46 47.59 6.00 2.91
C HIS A 46 46.29 6.16 3.69
N ALA A 47 45.30 5.32 3.34
CA ALA A 47 44.31 4.74 4.26
C ALA A 47 44.24 3.24 4.02
N THR A 48 44.14 2.47 5.09
CA THR A 48 44.21 1.00 5.15
C THR A 48 43.03 0.38 4.36
N PRO A 49 43.22 -0.67 3.53
CA PRO A 49 42.14 -1.17 2.70
C PRO A 49 41.23 -2.14 3.48
N LEU A 50 39.96 -1.84 3.52
CA LEU A 50 38.90 -2.82 3.74
C LEU A 50 38.95 -3.89 2.64
N LYS A 51 38.91 -5.17 3.05
CA LYS A 51 38.93 -6.34 2.16
C LYS A 51 37.87 -6.19 1.07
N LYS A 52 38.28 -6.09 -0.18
CA LYS A 52 37.44 -6.24 -1.37
C LYS A 52 36.77 -7.61 -1.32
N GLN A 53 35.48 -7.68 -1.05
CA GLN A 53 34.68 -8.79 -1.52
C GLN A 53 34.74 -8.77 -3.05
N LYS A 54 35.25 -9.84 -3.64
CA LYS A 54 35.16 -10.08 -5.08
C LYS A 54 33.67 -10.19 -5.41
N GLU A 55 33.14 -9.16 -6.06
CA GLU A 55 31.91 -9.30 -6.84
C GLU A 55 32.18 -10.34 -7.93
N THR A 56 31.70 -11.56 -7.72
CA THR A 56 31.50 -12.50 -8.81
C THR A 56 30.27 -12.02 -9.57
N LEU A 57 30.51 -11.08 -10.48
CA LEU A 57 29.56 -10.73 -11.53
C LEU A 57 29.33 -11.98 -12.35
N VAL A 58 28.25 -12.73 -12.04
CA VAL A 58 27.69 -13.69 -13.00
C VAL A 58 27.28 -12.86 -14.22
N PRO A 59 27.76 -13.16 -15.43
CA PRO A 59 27.41 -12.37 -16.60
C PRO A 59 25.88 -12.38 -16.76
N MET A 60 25.26 -11.21 -16.76
CA MET A 60 23.80 -11.04 -16.92
C MET A 60 23.25 -11.80 -18.15
N ALA A 61 24.04 -11.98 -19.19
CA ALA A 61 23.68 -12.76 -20.38
C ALA A 61 23.48 -14.27 -20.11
N ALA A 62 24.23 -14.88 -19.16
CA ALA A 62 24.05 -16.28 -18.80
C ALA A 62 22.78 -16.49 -17.93
N PHE A 63 22.41 -15.49 -17.16
CA PHE A 63 21.18 -15.51 -16.32
C PHE A 63 19.92 -15.50 -17.18
N PHE A 64 19.89 -14.71 -18.26
CA PHE A 64 18.74 -14.63 -19.18
C PHE A 64 18.54 -15.89 -20.05
N THR A 65 19.59 -16.66 -20.34
CA THR A 65 19.48 -17.88 -21.14
C THR A 65 18.93 -19.07 -20.39
N SER A 66 19.25 -19.23 -19.10
CA SER A 66 18.73 -20.33 -18.27
C SER A 66 17.32 -20.04 -17.75
N SER A 67 17.01 -18.80 -17.37
CA SER A 67 15.68 -18.42 -16.89
C SER A 67 14.61 -18.55 -17.97
N GLY A 68 14.93 -18.22 -19.21
CA GLY A 68 14.03 -18.39 -20.34
C GLY A 68 13.70 -19.85 -20.63
N LEU A 69 14.63 -20.77 -20.43
CA LEU A 69 14.43 -22.19 -20.69
C LEU A 69 13.40 -22.81 -19.75
N VAL A 70 13.51 -22.62 -18.43
CA VAL A 70 12.60 -23.17 -17.44
C VAL A 70 11.21 -22.56 -17.58
N LYS A 71 11.12 -21.25 -17.81
CA LYS A 71 9.83 -20.59 -18.08
C LYS A 71 9.15 -21.16 -19.32
N ASN A 72 9.87 -21.30 -20.42
CA ASN A 72 9.35 -21.88 -21.65
C ASN A 72 8.90 -23.34 -21.47
N GLN A 73 9.63 -24.13 -20.67
CA GLN A 73 9.23 -25.50 -20.34
C GLN A 73 7.91 -25.55 -19.57
N LEU A 74 7.71 -24.65 -18.61
CA LEU A 74 6.47 -24.54 -17.83
C LEU A 74 5.29 -24.05 -18.70
N GLU A 75 5.50 -23.09 -19.59
CA GLU A 75 4.50 -22.66 -20.58
C GLU A 75 4.14 -23.77 -21.57
N GLN A 76 5.14 -24.52 -22.06
CA GLN A 76 4.93 -25.69 -22.91
C GLN A 76 4.16 -26.79 -22.18
N LEU A 77 4.44 -27.04 -20.91
CA LEU A 77 3.75 -28.05 -20.12
C LEU A 77 2.24 -27.76 -20.07
N GLN A 78 1.83 -26.51 -19.85
CA GLN A 78 0.43 -26.12 -19.85
C GLN A 78 -0.24 -26.33 -21.20
N LEU A 79 0.43 -26.05 -22.32
CA LEU A 79 -0.09 -26.25 -23.66
C LEU A 79 -0.17 -27.73 -23.99
N LEU A 80 0.84 -28.54 -23.65
CA LEU A 80 0.90 -29.95 -23.92
C LEU A 80 -0.10 -30.75 -23.08
N SER A 81 -0.44 -30.29 -21.88
CA SER A 81 -1.40 -30.97 -21.01
C SER A 81 -2.75 -31.22 -21.71
N VAL A 82 -3.18 -30.27 -22.54
CA VAL A 82 -4.42 -30.36 -23.32
C VAL A 82 -4.21 -31.05 -24.65
N ASN A 83 -3.10 -30.74 -25.38
CA ASN A 83 -2.93 -31.13 -26.79
C ASN A 83 -2.16 -32.44 -26.97
N ASN A 84 -1.30 -32.82 -26.01
CA ASN A 84 -0.49 -34.06 -26.10
C ASN A 84 -0.15 -34.55 -24.67
N PRO A 85 -1.05 -35.27 -23.97
CA PRO A 85 -0.88 -35.71 -22.58
C PRO A 85 0.41 -36.53 -22.33
N ASN A 86 0.84 -37.36 -23.31
CA ASN A 86 2.06 -38.17 -23.17
C ASN A 86 3.32 -37.28 -23.16
N ALA A 87 3.38 -36.31 -24.06
CA ALA A 87 4.49 -35.34 -24.05
C ALA A 87 4.47 -34.46 -22.81
N ALA A 88 3.29 -34.08 -22.35
CA ALA A 88 3.13 -33.35 -21.07
C ALA A 88 3.66 -34.16 -19.89
N GLN A 89 3.32 -35.44 -19.78
CA GLN A 89 3.81 -36.33 -18.72
C GLN A 89 5.33 -36.48 -18.76
N THR A 90 5.92 -36.61 -19.95
CA THR A 90 7.38 -36.70 -20.13
C THR A 90 8.05 -35.41 -19.64
N LEU A 91 7.50 -34.24 -19.99
CA LEU A 91 8.02 -32.96 -19.54
C LEU A 91 7.81 -32.75 -18.01
N LEU A 92 6.67 -33.16 -17.46
CA LEU A 92 6.38 -33.11 -16.03
C LEU A 92 7.41 -33.93 -15.22
N ASN A 93 7.78 -35.10 -15.73
CA ASN A 93 8.79 -35.95 -15.07
C ASN A 93 10.15 -35.26 -14.93
N SER A 94 10.46 -34.29 -15.77
CA SER A 94 11.70 -33.49 -15.64
C SER A 94 11.71 -32.54 -14.43
N PHE A 95 10.57 -32.30 -13.80
CA PHE A 95 10.38 -31.47 -12.61
C PHE A 95 10.26 -32.28 -11.31
N LEU A 96 10.19 -33.61 -11.36
CA LEU A 96 10.09 -34.44 -10.17
C LEU A 96 11.27 -34.17 -9.21
N ASP A 97 10.98 -34.17 -7.92
CA ASP A 97 11.95 -33.92 -6.83
C ASP A 97 12.69 -32.58 -6.93
N LYS A 98 12.18 -31.64 -7.71
CA LYS A 98 12.72 -30.28 -7.84
C LYS A 98 11.82 -29.24 -7.18
N PRO A 99 12.35 -28.08 -6.80
CA PRO A 99 11.58 -27.03 -6.11
C PRO A 99 10.30 -26.58 -6.83
N LEU A 100 10.24 -26.71 -8.17
CA LEU A 100 9.09 -26.31 -8.99
C LEU A 100 8.14 -27.47 -9.34
N GLU A 101 8.33 -28.67 -8.80
CA GLU A 101 7.45 -29.82 -9.07
C GLU A 101 5.98 -29.48 -8.81
N GLY A 102 5.68 -28.92 -7.62
CA GLY A 102 4.32 -28.55 -7.24
C GLY A 102 3.69 -27.56 -8.23
N TYR A 103 4.46 -26.59 -8.70
CA TYR A 103 3.97 -25.62 -9.68
C TYR A 103 3.78 -26.25 -11.08
N ALA A 104 4.69 -27.13 -11.49
CA ALA A 104 4.55 -27.87 -12.76
C ALA A 104 3.31 -28.78 -12.74
N ARG A 105 3.08 -29.53 -11.64
CA ARG A 105 1.86 -30.34 -11.48
C ARG A 105 0.58 -29.50 -11.49
N PHE A 106 0.61 -28.33 -10.84
CA PHE A 106 -0.51 -27.38 -10.90
C PHE A 106 -0.84 -26.96 -12.33
N LEU A 107 0.16 -26.57 -13.12
CA LEU A 107 -0.03 -26.19 -14.51
C LEU A 107 -0.56 -27.34 -15.38
N TRP A 108 -0.14 -28.56 -15.06
CA TRP A 108 -0.63 -29.76 -15.75
C TRP A 108 -2.06 -30.12 -15.39
N LEU A 109 -2.47 -30.03 -14.11
CA LEU A 109 -3.81 -30.40 -13.64
C LEU A 109 -4.87 -29.35 -13.92
N ARG A 110 -4.50 -28.07 -13.87
CA ARG A 110 -5.44 -26.96 -13.94
C ARG A 110 -6.38 -26.98 -15.16
N PRO A 111 -5.93 -27.30 -16.39
CA PRO A 111 -6.82 -27.40 -17.55
C PRO A 111 -7.83 -28.55 -17.46
N HIS A 112 -7.64 -29.51 -16.55
CA HIS A 112 -8.44 -30.71 -16.41
C HIS A 112 -9.42 -30.68 -15.23
N VAL A 113 -9.65 -29.51 -14.62
CA VAL A 113 -10.58 -29.38 -13.47
C VAL A 113 -12.04 -29.74 -13.81
N GLU A 114 -12.38 -29.76 -15.10
CA GLU A 114 -13.72 -30.17 -15.60
C GLU A 114 -13.79 -31.65 -15.99
N ASP A 115 -12.66 -32.36 -16.04
CA ASP A 115 -12.57 -33.77 -16.40
C ASP A 115 -12.61 -34.67 -15.15
N LYS A 116 -13.70 -35.40 -14.97
CA LYS A 116 -13.91 -36.27 -13.80
C LYS A 116 -12.83 -37.34 -13.64
N SER A 117 -12.17 -37.78 -14.71
CA SER A 117 -11.08 -38.76 -14.64
C SER A 117 -9.85 -38.24 -13.87
N PHE A 118 -9.71 -36.92 -13.76
CA PHE A 118 -8.63 -36.25 -13.00
C PHE A 118 -8.96 -35.99 -11.53
N ASN A 119 -10.19 -36.24 -11.07
CA ASN A 119 -10.59 -35.93 -9.68
C ASN A 119 -9.67 -36.58 -8.63
N SER A 120 -9.30 -37.83 -8.83
CA SER A 120 -8.35 -38.54 -7.91
C SER A 120 -6.97 -37.91 -7.89
N LEU A 121 -6.44 -37.50 -9.07
CA LEU A 121 -5.13 -36.84 -9.18
C LEU A 121 -5.14 -35.44 -8.57
N ILE A 122 -6.23 -34.70 -8.76
CA ILE A 122 -6.39 -33.37 -8.14
C ILE A 122 -6.43 -33.51 -6.62
N ASN A 123 -7.21 -34.45 -6.09
CA ASN A 123 -7.28 -34.68 -4.64
C ASN A 123 -5.92 -35.10 -4.05
N GLN A 124 -5.19 -35.98 -4.72
CA GLN A 124 -3.82 -36.37 -4.32
C GLN A 124 -2.88 -35.15 -4.32
N TYR A 125 -2.95 -34.32 -5.36
CA TYR A 125 -2.17 -33.09 -5.46
C TYR A 125 -2.48 -32.11 -4.31
N LEU A 126 -3.76 -31.87 -4.00
CA LEU A 126 -4.19 -30.98 -2.92
C LEU A 126 -3.73 -31.46 -1.55
N THR A 127 -3.55 -32.78 -1.38
CA THR A 127 -2.97 -33.37 -0.16
C THR A 127 -1.46 -33.13 -0.11
N GLN A 128 -0.74 -33.44 -1.19
CA GLN A 128 0.72 -33.39 -1.26
C GLN A 128 1.27 -31.95 -1.19
N PHE A 129 0.61 -31.00 -1.86
CA PHE A 129 1.07 -29.61 -2.00
C PHE A 129 0.19 -28.60 -1.24
N SER A 130 -0.47 -29.04 -0.17
CA SER A 130 -1.41 -28.25 0.63
C SER A 130 -0.81 -26.96 1.25
N ASP A 131 0.51 -26.84 1.26
CA ASP A 131 1.28 -25.72 1.78
C ASP A 131 1.50 -24.60 0.75
N THR A 132 0.92 -24.69 -0.46
CA THR A 132 1.18 -23.78 -1.56
C THR A 132 -0.04 -22.93 -1.98
N GLY A 133 0.23 -21.72 -2.47
CA GLY A 133 -0.82 -20.81 -2.97
C GLY A 133 -1.49 -21.31 -4.25
N TRP A 134 -0.81 -22.08 -5.06
CA TRP A 134 -1.39 -22.69 -6.26
C TRP A 134 -2.29 -23.89 -5.96
N ALA A 135 -2.03 -24.66 -4.88
CA ALA A 135 -2.98 -25.66 -4.42
C ALA A 135 -4.30 -25.01 -3.98
N GLU A 136 -4.22 -23.85 -3.29
CA GLU A 136 -5.43 -23.08 -2.95
C GLU A 136 -6.21 -22.62 -4.19
N THR A 137 -5.48 -22.16 -5.21
CA THR A 137 -6.08 -21.77 -6.50
C THR A 137 -6.78 -22.96 -7.16
N LEU A 138 -6.11 -24.12 -7.24
CA LEU A 138 -6.66 -25.33 -7.84
C LEU A 138 -7.90 -25.84 -7.06
N ARG A 139 -7.85 -25.78 -5.73
CA ARG A 139 -8.98 -26.13 -4.85
C ARG A 139 -10.22 -25.29 -5.18
N GLN A 140 -10.05 -23.99 -5.32
CA GLN A 140 -11.16 -23.08 -5.65
C GLN A 140 -11.71 -23.35 -7.05
N GLU A 141 -10.85 -23.48 -8.06
CA GLU A 141 -11.26 -23.75 -9.44
C GLU A 141 -11.94 -25.12 -9.58
N TRP A 142 -11.42 -26.14 -8.91
CA TRP A 142 -12.00 -27.48 -8.93
C TRP A 142 -13.37 -27.52 -8.23
N SER A 143 -13.49 -26.93 -7.04
CA SER A 143 -14.77 -26.87 -6.32
C SER A 143 -15.84 -26.09 -7.10
N GLU A 144 -15.47 -25.02 -7.79
CA GLU A 144 -16.38 -24.29 -8.66
C GLU A 144 -16.79 -25.11 -9.89
N SER A 145 -15.86 -25.86 -10.47
CA SER A 145 -16.13 -26.76 -11.60
C SER A 145 -17.09 -27.89 -11.22
N LEU A 146 -16.85 -28.55 -10.07
CA LEU A 146 -17.75 -29.59 -9.55
C LEU A 146 -19.17 -29.04 -9.32
N ALA A 147 -19.27 -27.83 -8.74
CA ALA A 147 -20.56 -27.19 -8.53
C ALA A 147 -21.29 -26.85 -9.84
N LYS A 148 -20.58 -26.33 -10.85
CA LYS A 148 -21.16 -26.10 -12.20
C LYS A 148 -21.66 -27.37 -12.86
N GLN A 149 -20.97 -28.48 -12.66
CA GLN A 149 -21.35 -29.80 -13.14
C GLN A 149 -22.43 -30.47 -12.26
N GLN A 150 -22.85 -29.87 -11.17
CA GLN A 150 -23.74 -30.41 -10.15
C GLN A 150 -23.23 -31.75 -9.56
N ASP A 151 -21.91 -31.93 -9.53
CA ASP A 151 -21.26 -33.10 -8.96
C ASP A 151 -21.12 -32.93 -7.43
N TRP A 152 -22.30 -32.90 -6.77
CA TRP A 152 -22.41 -32.66 -5.34
C TRP A 152 -21.80 -33.80 -4.50
N SER A 153 -21.85 -35.05 -5.01
CA SER A 153 -21.26 -36.20 -4.36
C SER A 153 -19.74 -36.06 -4.22
N THR A 154 -19.06 -35.72 -5.31
CA THR A 154 -17.58 -35.50 -5.29
C THR A 154 -17.21 -34.33 -4.37
N LEU A 155 -18.01 -33.25 -4.30
CA LEU A 155 -17.79 -32.16 -3.35
C LEU A 155 -17.85 -32.63 -1.90
N LEU A 156 -18.84 -33.46 -1.56
CA LEU A 156 -19.00 -33.98 -0.19
C LEU A 156 -17.95 -35.02 0.18
N GLU A 157 -17.60 -35.91 -0.74
CA GLU A 157 -16.52 -36.90 -0.55
C GLU A 157 -15.17 -36.21 -0.23
N ASN A 158 -14.91 -35.04 -0.83
CA ASN A 158 -13.68 -34.29 -0.68
C ASN A 158 -13.80 -33.10 0.28
N GLN A 159 -14.85 -33.01 1.10
CA GLN A 159 -15.13 -31.86 1.95
C GLN A 159 -13.99 -31.48 2.91
N GLN A 160 -13.15 -32.43 3.32
CA GLN A 160 -12.00 -32.15 4.17
C GLN A 160 -10.94 -31.29 3.44
N GLN A 161 -10.70 -31.56 2.17
CA GLN A 161 -9.79 -30.77 1.32
C GLN A 161 -10.42 -29.44 0.89
N LEU A 162 -11.76 -29.38 0.80
CA LEU A 162 -12.54 -28.24 0.35
C LEU A 162 -13.12 -27.40 1.51
N ASN A 163 -12.50 -27.49 2.71
CA ASN A 163 -13.01 -26.87 3.95
C ASN A 163 -12.52 -25.43 4.16
N LYS A 164 -12.11 -24.71 3.13
CA LYS A 164 -11.59 -23.34 3.24
C LYS A 164 -12.35 -22.36 2.35
N ASP A 165 -12.53 -21.15 2.88
CA ASP A 165 -13.02 -19.98 2.16
C ASP A 165 -14.19 -20.27 1.17
N ASN A 166 -13.99 -19.94 -0.09
CA ASN A 166 -15.01 -20.09 -1.15
C ASN A 166 -15.37 -21.55 -1.44
N ALA A 167 -14.41 -22.47 -1.35
CA ALA A 167 -14.67 -23.90 -1.55
C ALA A 167 -15.63 -24.45 -0.48
N ARG A 168 -15.53 -23.97 0.78
CA ARG A 168 -16.48 -24.33 1.84
C ARG A 168 -17.90 -23.92 1.50
N CYS A 169 -18.11 -22.77 0.86
CA CYS A 169 -19.45 -22.36 0.44
C CYS A 169 -20.06 -23.35 -0.57
N TRP A 170 -19.27 -23.89 -1.51
CA TRP A 170 -19.73 -24.93 -2.43
C TRP A 170 -20.06 -26.24 -1.72
N VAL A 171 -19.29 -26.61 -0.69
CA VAL A 171 -19.60 -27.78 0.15
C VAL A 171 -20.92 -27.58 0.91
N LEU A 172 -21.15 -26.40 1.47
CA LEU A 172 -22.41 -26.06 2.14
C LEU A 172 -23.61 -26.08 1.18
N GLU A 173 -23.41 -25.64 -0.07
CA GLU A 173 -24.42 -25.78 -1.13
C GLU A 173 -24.66 -27.24 -1.47
N ALA A 174 -23.61 -28.07 -1.61
CA ALA A 174 -23.72 -29.49 -1.87
C ALA A 174 -24.50 -30.23 -0.77
N MET A 175 -24.26 -29.91 0.52
CA MET A 175 -25.03 -30.47 1.64
C MET A 175 -26.53 -30.17 1.49
N GLN A 176 -26.86 -28.96 1.07
CA GLN A 176 -28.25 -28.56 0.85
C GLN A 176 -28.87 -29.28 -0.35
N GLN A 177 -28.16 -29.41 -1.46
CA GLN A 177 -28.64 -30.05 -2.68
C GLN A 177 -28.85 -31.55 -2.49
N GLN A 178 -28.10 -32.19 -1.60
CA GLN A 178 -28.19 -33.63 -1.29
C GLN A 178 -29.09 -33.93 -0.06
N ASN A 179 -29.75 -32.93 0.51
CA ASN A 179 -30.53 -33.03 1.75
C ASN A 179 -29.72 -33.62 2.95
N GLN A 180 -28.43 -33.32 3.00
CA GLN A 180 -27.51 -33.74 4.06
C GLN A 180 -27.10 -32.55 4.96
N VAL A 181 -28.07 -31.75 5.33
CA VAL A 181 -27.87 -30.49 6.07
C VAL A 181 -27.71 -30.78 7.55
N PRO A 182 -26.55 -30.52 8.17
CA PRO A 182 -26.40 -30.66 9.62
C PRO A 182 -27.14 -29.54 10.36
N GLU A 183 -27.48 -29.74 11.62
CA GLU A 183 -28.14 -28.72 12.48
C GLU A 183 -27.33 -27.41 12.55
N SER A 184 -26.01 -27.52 12.49
CA SER A 184 -25.09 -26.36 12.51
C SER A 184 -25.07 -25.53 11.21
N TRP A 185 -25.71 -25.97 10.12
CA TRP A 185 -25.63 -25.34 8.81
C TRP A 185 -26.15 -23.90 8.82
N VAL A 186 -27.34 -23.68 9.39
CA VAL A 186 -27.94 -22.33 9.52
C VAL A 186 -27.00 -21.40 10.29
N THR A 187 -26.47 -21.89 11.41
CA THR A 187 -25.53 -21.12 12.24
C THR A 187 -24.25 -20.77 11.48
N GLU A 188 -23.65 -21.74 10.77
CA GLU A 188 -22.42 -21.50 9.99
C GLU A 188 -22.67 -20.51 8.86
N VAL A 189 -23.74 -20.70 8.09
CA VAL A 189 -24.06 -19.85 6.94
C VAL A 189 -24.43 -18.43 7.38
N SER A 190 -25.23 -18.27 8.45
CA SER A 190 -25.61 -16.95 8.96
C SER A 190 -24.41 -16.18 9.52
N GLN A 191 -23.50 -16.84 10.22
CA GLN A 191 -22.25 -16.21 10.69
C GLN A 191 -21.37 -15.74 9.53
N ARG A 192 -21.19 -16.57 8.50
CA ARG A 192 -20.45 -16.19 7.27
C ARG A 192 -21.13 -15.03 6.56
N TRP A 193 -22.44 -15.09 6.37
CA TRP A 193 -23.22 -14.04 5.74
C TRP A 193 -23.07 -12.69 6.46
N LEU A 194 -23.03 -12.71 7.79
CA LEU A 194 -22.93 -11.48 8.59
C LEU A 194 -21.61 -10.74 8.37
N ILE A 195 -20.49 -11.48 8.30
CA ILE A 195 -19.14 -10.90 8.22
C ILE A 195 -18.65 -10.71 6.79
N ASP A 196 -19.14 -11.50 5.83
CA ASP A 196 -18.71 -11.45 4.44
C ASP A 196 -19.38 -10.29 3.70
N ASN A 197 -18.58 -9.33 3.29
CA ASN A 197 -19.04 -8.11 2.63
C ASN A 197 -18.78 -8.10 1.11
N ASN A 198 -18.11 -9.12 0.59
CA ASN A 198 -17.83 -9.31 -0.83
C ASN A 198 -17.85 -10.80 -1.21
N PRO A 199 -19.03 -11.44 -1.17
CA PRO A 199 -19.15 -12.87 -1.33
C PRO A 199 -18.74 -13.34 -2.72
N SER A 200 -18.06 -14.49 -2.76
CA SER A 200 -17.80 -15.24 -3.97
C SER A 200 -19.09 -15.81 -4.56
N ASN A 201 -19.02 -16.34 -5.78
CA ASN A 201 -20.19 -16.90 -6.44
C ASN A 201 -20.83 -18.06 -5.66
N GLY A 202 -20.01 -18.96 -5.08
CA GLY A 202 -20.52 -20.04 -4.25
C GLY A 202 -21.19 -19.57 -2.98
N CYS A 203 -20.61 -18.56 -2.33
CA CYS A 203 -21.19 -17.95 -1.12
C CYS A 203 -22.45 -17.15 -1.42
N LYS A 204 -22.55 -16.49 -2.58
CA LYS A 204 -23.79 -15.79 -2.96
C LYS A 204 -25.00 -16.73 -3.01
N SER A 205 -24.81 -17.95 -3.51
CA SER A 205 -25.88 -18.94 -3.61
C SER A 205 -26.46 -19.26 -2.23
N ILE A 206 -25.60 -19.68 -1.29
CA ILE A 206 -26.06 -20.03 0.07
C ILE A 206 -26.57 -18.83 0.87
N TYR A 207 -26.02 -17.62 0.61
CA TYR A 207 -26.49 -16.38 1.27
C TYR A 207 -27.86 -15.96 0.77
N ASN A 208 -28.13 -16.04 -0.54
CA ASN A 208 -29.47 -15.82 -1.06
C ASN A 208 -30.48 -16.84 -0.48
N ARG A 209 -30.05 -18.08 -0.30
CA ARG A 209 -30.88 -19.13 0.27
C ARG A 209 -31.21 -18.82 1.75
N ILE A 210 -30.22 -18.51 2.59
CA ILE A 210 -30.49 -18.23 4.02
C ILE A 210 -31.39 -17.00 4.18
N GLU A 211 -31.28 -16.00 3.29
CA GLU A 211 -32.14 -14.82 3.27
C GLU A 211 -33.62 -15.20 2.95
N THR A 212 -33.84 -16.19 2.07
CA THR A 212 -35.20 -16.64 1.67
C THR A 212 -35.80 -17.63 2.61
N MET A 213 -35.02 -18.29 3.48
CA MET A 213 -35.51 -19.32 4.44
C MET A 213 -36.15 -18.73 5.69
N ASN A 214 -36.10 -17.40 5.91
CA ASN A 214 -36.57 -16.75 7.14
C ASN A 214 -35.84 -17.21 8.43
N GLU A 215 -34.63 -17.74 8.32
CA GLU A 215 -33.85 -18.23 9.46
C GLU A 215 -32.95 -17.15 10.09
N LEU A 216 -32.85 -15.98 9.45
CA LEU A 216 -32.06 -14.86 9.96
C LEU A 216 -32.89 -14.09 11.01
N THR A 217 -32.29 -13.85 12.19
CA THR A 217 -32.93 -13.08 13.24
C THR A 217 -33.05 -11.60 12.88
N THR A 218 -33.98 -10.90 13.50
CA THR A 218 -34.13 -9.44 13.37
C THR A 218 -32.83 -8.71 13.71
N GLU A 219 -32.11 -9.14 14.75
CA GLU A 219 -30.81 -8.55 15.16
C GLU A 219 -29.72 -8.74 14.11
N GLN A 220 -29.64 -9.92 13.48
CA GLN A 220 -28.70 -10.19 12.39
C GLN A 220 -28.99 -9.27 11.20
N TRP A 221 -30.24 -9.11 10.81
CA TRP A 221 -30.66 -8.18 9.77
C TRP A 221 -30.32 -6.72 10.11
N GLN A 222 -30.61 -6.27 11.31
CA GLN A 222 -30.28 -4.91 11.76
C GLN A 222 -28.78 -4.65 11.70
N THR A 223 -27.96 -5.61 12.14
CA THR A 223 -26.50 -5.52 12.07
C THR A 223 -26.01 -5.38 10.62
N LYS A 224 -26.54 -6.23 9.72
CA LYS A 224 -26.16 -6.18 8.28
C LYS A 224 -26.63 -4.89 7.62
N LEU A 225 -27.86 -4.43 7.88
CA LEU A 225 -28.40 -3.17 7.37
C LEU A 225 -27.58 -1.97 7.86
N SER A 226 -27.23 -1.92 9.14
CA SER A 226 -26.40 -0.85 9.71
C SER A 226 -25.04 -0.75 9.00
N TYR A 227 -24.41 -1.89 8.73
CA TYR A 227 -23.18 -1.94 7.91
C TYR A 227 -23.42 -1.40 6.50
N LEU A 228 -24.49 -1.83 5.81
CA LEU A 228 -24.78 -1.40 4.44
C LEU A 228 -25.10 0.10 4.37
N TYR A 229 -25.84 0.64 5.34
CA TYR A 229 -26.09 2.09 5.45
C TYR A 229 -24.78 2.87 5.66
N SER A 230 -23.90 2.41 6.55
CA SER A 230 -22.61 3.06 6.79
C SER A 230 -21.70 3.12 5.56
N LYS A 231 -21.88 2.19 4.61
CA LYS A 231 -21.16 2.10 3.33
C LYS A 231 -21.93 2.74 2.16
N GLN A 232 -23.07 3.37 2.42
CA GLN A 232 -23.93 4.01 1.41
C GLN A 232 -24.29 3.03 0.27
N LYS A 233 -24.72 1.81 0.61
CA LYS A 233 -25.08 0.73 -0.32
C LYS A 233 -26.58 0.65 -0.56
N GLN A 234 -27.26 1.78 -0.83
CA GLN A 234 -28.72 1.88 -0.97
C GLN A 234 -29.29 0.89 -2.01
N SER A 235 -28.63 0.74 -3.16
CA SER A 235 -29.07 -0.20 -4.21
C SER A 235 -29.05 -1.66 -3.75
N VAL A 236 -28.05 -2.03 -2.92
CA VAL A 236 -27.98 -3.38 -2.34
C VAL A 236 -29.08 -3.57 -1.29
N ILE A 237 -29.30 -2.57 -0.43
CA ILE A 237 -30.36 -2.61 0.59
C ILE A 237 -31.74 -2.80 -0.08
N ALA A 238 -32.02 -2.04 -1.14
CA ALA A 238 -33.28 -2.14 -1.87
C ALA A 238 -33.59 -3.57 -2.36
N THR A 239 -32.55 -4.31 -2.80
CA THR A 239 -32.75 -5.72 -3.22
C THR A 239 -33.05 -6.70 -2.09
N LYS A 240 -32.81 -6.29 -0.84
CA LYS A 240 -33.02 -7.15 0.35
C LYS A 240 -34.38 -6.95 1.02
N ILE A 241 -35.11 -5.89 0.72
CA ILE A 241 -36.37 -5.50 1.41
C ILE A 241 -37.35 -6.68 1.47
N ALA A 242 -37.52 -7.41 0.37
CA ALA A 242 -38.47 -8.51 0.30
C ALA A 242 -38.20 -9.67 1.27
N TYR A 243 -36.97 -9.77 1.79
CA TYR A 243 -36.53 -10.84 2.68
C TYR A 243 -36.49 -10.40 4.16
N LEU A 244 -36.69 -9.11 4.43
CA LEU A 244 -36.65 -8.59 5.79
C LEU A 244 -37.93 -9.00 6.57
N PRO A 245 -37.85 -9.14 7.92
CA PRO A 245 -39.04 -9.16 8.76
C PRO A 245 -39.94 -7.94 8.50
N ALA A 246 -41.26 -8.12 8.58
CA ALA A 246 -42.24 -7.10 8.18
C ALA A 246 -41.99 -5.70 8.81
N LEU A 247 -41.59 -5.66 10.08
CA LEU A 247 -41.24 -4.41 10.77
C LEU A 247 -40.05 -3.71 10.08
N LEU A 248 -39.01 -4.46 9.74
CA LEU A 248 -37.83 -3.91 9.10
C LEU A 248 -38.05 -3.55 7.64
N GLN A 249 -39.03 -4.18 6.95
CA GLN A 249 -39.38 -3.78 5.57
C GLN A 249 -39.86 -2.33 5.52
N THR A 250 -40.85 -2.00 6.36
CA THR A 250 -41.42 -0.64 6.43
C THR A 250 -40.35 0.38 6.84
N GLU A 251 -39.61 0.07 7.90
CA GLU A 251 -38.50 0.92 8.37
C GLU A 251 -37.44 1.18 7.28
N THR A 252 -37.03 0.12 6.55
CA THR A 252 -36.02 0.22 5.51
C THR A 252 -36.52 1.01 4.31
N GLN A 253 -37.76 0.81 3.87
CA GLN A 253 -38.38 1.59 2.78
C GLN A 253 -38.46 3.08 3.14
N GLN A 254 -38.89 3.40 4.34
CA GLN A 254 -38.95 4.77 4.82
C GLN A 254 -37.56 5.39 4.92
N THR A 255 -36.59 4.66 5.45
CA THR A 255 -35.19 5.12 5.53
C THR A 255 -34.63 5.46 4.16
N LEU A 256 -34.76 4.56 3.17
CA LEU A 256 -34.27 4.79 1.80
C LEU A 256 -34.95 6.00 1.16
N SER A 257 -36.27 6.12 1.28
CA SER A 257 -37.01 7.27 0.75
C SER A 257 -36.51 8.60 1.32
N LEU A 258 -36.29 8.66 2.64
CA LEU A 258 -35.77 9.87 3.30
C LEU A 258 -34.31 10.16 2.96
N MET A 259 -33.49 9.13 2.72
CA MET A 259 -32.12 9.32 2.27
C MET A 259 -32.04 9.92 0.85
N GLU A 260 -32.98 9.58 -0.02
CA GLU A 260 -33.06 10.12 -1.40
C GLU A 260 -33.62 11.56 -1.42
N THR A 261 -34.37 11.96 -0.41
CA THR A 261 -34.97 13.29 -0.31
C THR A 261 -33.88 14.36 -0.18
N PRO A 262 -33.87 15.44 -1.01
CA PRO A 262 -32.89 16.50 -0.88
C PRO A 262 -33.03 17.33 0.41
N SER A 263 -34.20 17.38 1.01
CA SER A 263 -34.50 18.13 2.23
C SER A 263 -34.61 17.23 3.46
N LEU A 264 -34.13 17.74 4.60
CA LEU A 264 -34.24 17.10 5.92
C LEU A 264 -35.60 17.36 6.62
N SER A 265 -36.50 18.13 6.01
CA SER A 265 -37.77 18.51 6.62
C SER A 265 -38.65 17.31 7.01
N ALA A 266 -38.72 16.28 6.18
CA ALA A 266 -39.47 15.06 6.47
C ALA A 266 -38.85 14.26 7.63
N THR A 267 -37.52 14.24 7.74
CA THR A 267 -36.82 13.64 8.88
C THR A 267 -37.09 14.42 10.17
N TYR A 268 -37.13 15.76 10.07
CA TYR A 268 -37.49 16.62 11.19
C TYR A 268 -38.94 16.39 11.65
N ALA A 269 -39.89 16.18 10.72
CA ALA A 269 -41.27 15.88 11.03
C ALA A 269 -41.44 14.60 11.89
N LEU A 270 -40.57 13.58 11.70
CA LEU A 270 -40.62 12.37 12.52
C LEU A 270 -40.35 12.63 14.01
N LEU A 271 -39.67 13.73 14.36
CA LEU A 271 -39.43 14.10 15.77
C LEU A 271 -40.72 14.59 16.46
N HIS A 272 -41.69 15.04 15.68
CA HIS A 272 -42.96 15.63 16.15
C HIS A 272 -44.17 14.70 15.95
N GLU A 273 -43.98 13.50 15.37
CA GLU A 273 -45.04 12.53 15.24
C GLU A 273 -45.43 11.92 16.59
N THR A 274 -46.72 11.58 16.74
CA THR A 274 -47.22 10.89 17.92
C THR A 274 -46.65 9.47 17.93
N ILE A 275 -45.81 9.16 18.93
CA ILE A 275 -45.23 7.84 19.13
C ILE A 275 -46.14 7.04 20.08
N ASN A 276 -46.75 5.98 19.56
CA ASN A 276 -47.74 5.19 20.31
C ASN A 276 -47.14 3.95 20.99
N THR A 277 -46.01 3.46 20.51
CA THR A 277 -45.35 2.24 21.06
C THR A 277 -43.84 2.42 21.17
N ASN A 278 -43.20 1.62 22.04
CA ASN A 278 -41.75 1.61 22.16
C ASN A 278 -41.07 1.13 20.85
N GLU A 279 -41.68 0.15 20.16
CA GLU A 279 -41.17 -0.34 18.86
C GLU A 279 -41.13 0.77 17.80
N GLN A 280 -42.20 1.59 17.74
CA GLN A 280 -42.24 2.75 16.84
C GLN A 280 -41.17 3.78 17.21
N LYS A 281 -40.93 4.01 18.50
CA LYS A 281 -39.86 4.89 18.99
C LYS A 281 -38.48 4.43 18.57
N GLU A 282 -38.23 3.14 18.74
CA GLU A 282 -36.94 2.53 18.31
C GLU A 282 -36.76 2.58 16.79
N SER A 283 -37.82 2.30 16.02
CA SER A 283 -37.77 2.38 14.55
C SER A 283 -37.45 3.80 14.08
N TYR A 284 -38.17 4.81 14.59
CA TYR A 284 -37.91 6.22 14.26
C TYR A 284 -36.52 6.66 14.68
N SER A 285 -36.06 6.22 15.84
CA SER A 285 -34.67 6.46 16.30
C SER A 285 -33.64 5.96 15.30
N ARG A 286 -33.78 4.73 14.77
CA ARG A 286 -32.89 4.15 13.78
C ARG A 286 -32.98 4.89 12.44
N ILE A 287 -34.19 5.19 11.95
CA ILE A 287 -34.41 5.95 10.70
C ILE A 287 -33.71 7.30 10.78
N VAL A 288 -33.99 8.08 11.83
CA VAL A 288 -33.41 9.41 12.03
C VAL A 288 -31.88 9.34 12.04
N MET A 289 -31.31 8.40 12.81
CA MET A 289 -29.84 8.22 12.87
C MET A 289 -29.25 7.96 11.48
N HIS A 290 -29.79 7.01 10.73
CA HIS A 290 -29.26 6.64 9.41
C HIS A 290 -29.41 7.75 8.39
N VAL A 291 -30.54 8.44 8.37
CA VAL A 291 -30.77 9.55 7.45
C VAL A 291 -29.81 10.71 7.75
N LEU A 292 -29.71 11.14 9.01
CA LEU A 292 -28.81 12.20 9.41
C LEU A 292 -27.34 11.84 9.10
N GLN A 293 -26.91 10.61 9.40
CA GLN A 293 -25.56 10.14 9.03
C GLN A 293 -25.29 10.27 7.52
N SER A 294 -26.27 9.97 6.68
CA SER A 294 -26.13 10.08 5.23
C SER A 294 -25.93 11.53 4.74
N LYS A 295 -26.45 12.50 5.48
CA LYS A 295 -26.46 13.93 5.12
C LYS A 295 -25.32 14.73 5.75
N ILE A 296 -24.62 14.24 6.76
CA ILE A 296 -23.56 14.98 7.46
C ILE A 296 -22.53 15.57 6.48
N LYS A 297 -22.09 14.81 5.47
CA LYS A 297 -21.04 15.25 4.52
C LYS A 297 -21.52 16.31 3.54
N THR A 298 -22.80 16.34 3.24
CA THR A 298 -23.38 17.24 2.24
C THR A 298 -24.02 18.47 2.88
N ASP A 299 -24.56 18.34 4.09
CA ASP A 299 -25.31 19.42 4.75
C ASP A 299 -25.23 19.35 6.28
N ALA A 300 -24.02 19.43 6.82
CA ALA A 300 -23.80 19.39 8.28
C ALA A 300 -24.54 20.48 9.03
N GLN A 301 -24.69 21.68 8.42
CA GLN A 301 -25.36 22.81 9.05
C GLN A 301 -26.87 22.56 9.23
N ALA A 302 -27.53 21.97 8.24
CA ALA A 302 -28.94 21.57 8.38
C ALA A 302 -29.12 20.35 9.30
N VAL A 303 -28.15 19.43 9.34
CA VAL A 303 -28.19 18.27 10.25
C VAL A 303 -28.07 18.69 11.72
N PHE A 304 -27.27 19.70 12.04
CA PHE A 304 -26.95 20.05 13.42
C PHE A 304 -28.18 20.42 14.28
N PRO A 305 -29.10 21.33 13.88
CA PRO A 305 -30.28 21.62 14.67
C PRO A 305 -31.19 20.41 14.86
N ILE A 306 -31.39 19.61 13.82
CA ILE A 306 -32.21 18.38 13.88
C ILE A 306 -31.60 17.38 14.87
N TRP A 307 -30.29 17.18 14.80
CA TRP A 307 -29.56 16.31 15.74
C TRP A 307 -29.70 16.78 17.19
N LYS A 308 -29.57 18.07 17.43
CA LYS A 308 -29.73 18.64 18.78
C LYS A 308 -31.08 18.33 19.38
N GLU A 309 -32.17 18.40 18.60
CA GLU A 309 -33.51 18.08 19.02
C GLU A 309 -33.74 16.57 19.12
N ALA A 310 -33.28 15.80 18.13
CA ALA A 310 -33.43 14.36 18.13
C ALA A 310 -32.87 13.69 19.40
N LYS A 311 -31.78 14.21 19.95
CA LYS A 311 -31.21 13.74 21.23
C LYS A 311 -32.13 13.94 22.44
N THR A 312 -33.11 14.82 22.37
CA THR A 312 -34.11 14.99 23.44
C THR A 312 -35.28 14.04 23.31
N VAL A 313 -35.55 13.59 22.08
CA VAL A 313 -36.67 12.69 21.75
C VAL A 313 -36.26 11.22 21.86
N PHE A 314 -35.08 10.90 21.35
CA PHE A 314 -34.57 9.52 21.29
C PHE A 314 -33.40 9.31 22.24
N GLN A 315 -33.25 8.06 22.66
CA GLN A 315 -32.09 7.63 23.46
C GLN A 315 -31.25 6.69 22.64
N TRP A 316 -29.98 7.09 22.41
CA TRP A 316 -28.94 6.25 21.81
C TRP A 316 -27.86 5.93 22.85
N ASP A 317 -27.13 4.85 22.64
CA ASP A 317 -25.96 4.57 23.46
C ASP A 317 -24.87 5.66 23.25
N SER A 318 -24.08 5.87 24.30
CA SER A 318 -23.07 6.94 24.30
C SER A 318 -22.07 6.83 23.13
N ASN A 319 -21.69 5.59 22.76
CA ASN A 319 -20.73 5.36 21.69
C ASN A 319 -21.31 5.77 20.31
N SER A 320 -22.57 5.47 20.05
CA SER A 320 -23.29 5.91 18.84
C SER A 320 -23.39 7.44 18.76
N VAL A 321 -23.75 8.10 19.85
CA VAL A 321 -23.81 9.57 19.96
C VAL A 321 -22.46 10.18 19.70
N GLU A 322 -21.41 9.76 20.39
CA GLU A 322 -20.06 10.30 20.28
C GLU A 322 -19.48 10.15 18.87
N ASN A 323 -19.69 8.98 18.24
CA ASN A 323 -19.21 8.75 16.87
C ASN A 323 -19.98 9.61 15.84
N PHE A 324 -21.28 9.78 16.02
CA PHE A 324 -22.07 10.67 15.17
C PHE A 324 -21.60 12.12 15.32
N GLU A 325 -21.46 12.59 16.55
CA GLU A 325 -21.04 13.96 16.88
C GLU A 325 -19.61 14.24 16.41
N LYS A 326 -18.69 13.27 16.50
CA LYS A 326 -17.35 13.40 15.92
C LYS A 326 -17.41 13.78 14.45
N GLU A 327 -18.18 13.03 13.65
CA GLU A 327 -18.25 13.30 12.21
C GLU A 327 -18.99 14.61 11.91
N LEU A 328 -20.08 14.89 12.63
CA LEU A 328 -20.82 16.13 12.49
C LEU A 328 -19.95 17.37 12.81
N TYR A 329 -19.28 17.37 13.97
CA TYR A 329 -18.46 18.51 14.38
C TYR A 329 -17.21 18.69 13.49
N ARG A 330 -16.67 17.59 12.96
CA ARG A 330 -15.61 17.68 11.92
C ARG A 330 -16.08 18.36 10.66
N GLN A 331 -17.28 18.09 10.18
CA GLN A 331 -17.81 18.72 8.99
C GLN A 331 -18.19 20.18 9.25
N LEU A 332 -18.76 20.51 10.40
CA LEU A 332 -19.00 21.89 10.82
C LEU A 332 -17.68 22.68 10.92
N ALA A 333 -16.68 22.13 11.57
CA ALA A 333 -15.34 22.73 11.64
C ALA A 333 -14.71 23.01 10.27
N LYS A 334 -15.00 22.17 9.28
CA LYS A 334 -14.56 22.37 7.89
C LYS A 334 -15.33 23.49 7.17
N ASN A 335 -16.64 23.57 7.42
CA ASN A 335 -17.52 24.55 6.78
C ASN A 335 -17.43 25.94 7.43
N GLU A 336 -17.03 26.01 8.70
CA GLU A 336 -16.92 27.21 9.52
C GLU A 336 -15.50 27.37 10.08
N PRO A 337 -14.51 27.74 9.27
CA PRO A 337 -13.10 27.82 9.69
C PRO A 337 -12.85 28.71 10.89
N GLU A 338 -13.63 29.78 11.07
CA GLU A 338 -13.52 30.72 12.17
C GLU A 338 -13.94 30.12 13.52
N GLN A 339 -14.82 29.11 13.50
CA GLN A 339 -15.30 28.37 14.67
C GLN A 339 -14.66 26.99 14.80
N GLN A 340 -13.65 26.68 14.01
CA GLN A 340 -13.05 25.36 13.92
C GLN A 340 -12.59 24.82 15.27
N LYS A 341 -11.92 25.66 16.09
CA LYS A 341 -11.44 25.31 17.44
C LYS A 341 -12.63 24.93 18.35
N GLU A 342 -13.74 25.66 18.26
CA GLU A 342 -14.93 25.41 19.06
C GLU A 342 -15.57 24.06 18.69
N TRP A 343 -15.76 23.80 17.38
CA TRP A 343 -16.36 22.55 16.91
C TRP A 343 -15.50 21.34 17.25
N ILE A 344 -14.19 21.40 17.04
CA ILE A 344 -13.27 20.31 17.38
C ILE A 344 -13.20 20.13 18.90
N GLY A 345 -13.30 21.21 19.65
CA GLY A 345 -13.34 21.18 21.12
C GLY A 345 -14.54 20.45 21.70
N LYS A 346 -15.67 20.39 20.97
CA LYS A 346 -16.89 19.62 21.36
C LYS A 346 -16.75 18.11 21.15
N ILE A 347 -15.78 17.64 20.35
CA ILE A 347 -15.54 16.20 20.17
C ILE A 347 -14.96 15.62 21.47
N ALA A 348 -15.50 14.47 21.89
CA ALA A 348 -15.01 13.76 23.07
C ALA A 348 -13.47 13.51 22.94
N PRO A 349 -12.66 13.82 23.98
CA PRO A 349 -11.20 13.71 23.91
C PRO A 349 -10.69 12.35 23.44
N ALA A 350 -11.35 11.26 23.85
CA ALA A 350 -11.00 9.89 23.45
C ALA A 350 -11.20 9.62 21.95
N LEU A 351 -12.00 10.42 21.25
CA LEU A 351 -12.28 10.28 19.82
C LEU A 351 -11.51 11.26 18.93
N ARG A 352 -10.74 12.17 19.52
CA ARG A 352 -9.88 13.10 18.77
C ARG A 352 -8.69 12.32 18.24
N ASP A 353 -8.68 12.02 16.95
CA ASP A 353 -7.54 11.44 16.23
C ASP A 353 -6.77 12.55 15.49
N GLU A 354 -5.63 12.17 14.88
CA GLU A 354 -4.82 13.06 14.05
C GLU A 354 -5.69 13.80 12.99
N ALA A 355 -6.53 13.07 12.28
CA ALA A 355 -7.37 13.66 11.23
C ALA A 355 -8.35 14.72 11.74
N THR A 356 -8.72 14.65 13.01
CA THR A 356 -9.60 15.59 13.68
C THR A 356 -8.85 16.87 14.09
N VAL A 357 -7.65 16.73 14.66
CA VAL A 357 -6.88 17.85 15.23
C VAL A 357 -5.97 18.52 14.20
N LEU A 358 -5.55 17.80 13.17
CA LEU A 358 -4.60 18.27 12.16
C LEU A 358 -4.96 19.64 11.53
N PRO A 359 -6.23 19.98 11.22
CA PRO A 359 -6.54 21.29 10.70
C PRO A 359 -6.13 22.46 11.61
N LEU A 360 -6.32 22.31 12.94
CA LEU A 360 -5.87 23.30 13.92
C LEU A 360 -4.35 23.38 14.01
N ILE A 361 -3.69 22.23 13.97
CA ILE A 361 -2.22 22.15 13.94
C ILE A 361 -1.68 22.83 12.67
N GLN A 362 -2.29 22.60 11.51
CA GLN A 362 -1.89 23.23 10.24
C GLN A 362 -2.07 24.74 10.27
N GLN A 363 -3.13 25.23 10.90
CA GLN A 363 -3.31 26.66 11.09
C GLN A 363 -2.20 27.24 12.00
N ALA A 364 -1.91 26.59 13.14
CA ALA A 364 -0.85 27.00 14.05
C ALA A 364 0.53 27.01 13.35
N TRP A 365 0.85 26.02 12.50
CA TRP A 365 2.07 26.05 11.67
C TRP A 365 2.10 27.22 10.71
N ARG A 366 0.97 27.52 10.02
CA ARG A 366 0.89 28.63 9.07
C ARG A 366 1.09 29.99 9.71
N GLU A 367 0.62 30.14 10.93
CA GLU A 367 0.68 31.37 11.71
C GLU A 367 1.94 31.44 12.60
N SER A 368 2.75 30.38 12.64
CA SER A 368 3.86 30.22 13.62
C SER A 368 3.40 30.43 15.06
N ASN A 369 2.16 30.05 15.37
CA ASN A 369 1.59 30.15 16.71
C ASN A 369 1.99 28.94 17.56
N TRP A 370 3.16 29.03 18.18
CA TRP A 370 3.77 27.93 18.93
C TRP A 370 3.00 27.57 20.21
N THR A 371 2.33 28.54 20.83
CA THR A 371 1.51 28.31 22.03
C THR A 371 0.27 27.45 21.67
N ASP A 372 -0.45 27.84 20.64
CA ASP A 372 -1.61 27.07 20.17
C ASP A 372 -1.19 25.69 19.64
N LEU A 373 -0.06 25.63 18.90
CA LEU A 373 0.47 24.35 18.43
C LEU A 373 0.72 23.39 19.59
N LEU A 374 1.41 23.85 20.64
CA LEU A 374 1.70 23.03 21.81
C LEU A 374 0.39 22.57 22.52
N SER A 375 -0.60 23.46 22.58
CA SER A 375 -1.94 23.13 23.11
C SER A 375 -2.62 22.05 22.30
N TYR A 376 -2.67 22.19 20.96
CA TYR A 376 -3.35 21.24 20.08
C TYR A 376 -2.66 19.86 20.03
N LEU A 377 -1.34 19.80 20.20
CA LEU A 377 -0.63 18.53 20.35
C LEU A 377 -1.09 17.74 21.59
N ASN A 378 -1.58 18.41 22.63
CA ASN A 378 -2.17 17.76 23.82
C ASN A 378 -3.60 17.25 23.57
N TRP A 379 -4.26 17.69 22.49
CA TRP A 379 -5.58 17.20 22.10
C TRP A 379 -5.54 15.86 21.38
N LEU A 380 -4.37 15.47 20.86
CA LEU A 380 -4.17 14.15 20.25
C LEU A 380 -4.27 13.04 21.31
N PRO A 381 -4.73 11.84 20.95
CA PRO A 381 -4.66 10.68 21.82
C PRO A 381 -3.23 10.44 22.33
N VAL A 382 -3.09 10.02 23.58
CA VAL A 382 -1.77 9.84 24.22
C VAL A 382 -0.84 8.93 23.40
N GLN A 383 -1.39 7.89 22.78
CA GLN A 383 -0.62 6.99 21.92
C GLN A 383 -0.13 7.68 20.64
N GLU A 384 -0.95 8.52 20.02
CA GLU A 384 -0.57 9.28 18.82
C GLU A 384 0.48 10.35 19.15
N GLN A 385 0.40 10.98 20.32
CA GLN A 385 1.40 11.96 20.76
C GLN A 385 2.83 11.40 20.80
N GLN A 386 3.01 10.07 20.86
CA GLN A 386 4.32 9.41 20.86
C GLN A 386 4.93 9.29 19.45
N ALA A 387 4.18 9.58 18.39
CA ALA A 387 4.72 9.55 17.04
C ALA A 387 5.81 10.64 16.87
N ASP A 388 6.87 10.29 16.15
CA ASP A 388 8.06 11.13 15.96
C ASP A 388 7.74 12.54 15.47
N ILE A 389 6.76 12.68 14.59
CA ILE A 389 6.27 13.98 14.09
C ILE A 389 5.81 14.86 15.26
N TRP A 390 4.97 14.32 16.16
CA TRP A 390 4.40 15.12 17.24
C TRP A 390 5.42 15.40 18.34
N GLN A 391 6.36 14.48 18.58
CA GLN A 391 7.49 14.71 19.48
C GLN A 391 8.42 15.82 18.97
N TYR A 392 8.72 15.81 17.65
CA TYR A 392 9.51 16.87 17.03
C TYR A 392 8.82 18.23 17.15
N TRP A 393 7.55 18.33 16.78
CA TRP A 393 6.83 19.60 16.81
C TRP A 393 6.59 20.11 18.23
N ARG A 394 6.48 19.22 19.21
CA ARG A 394 6.48 19.60 20.63
C ARG A 394 7.82 20.22 21.04
N ALA A 395 8.93 19.57 20.74
CA ALA A 395 10.26 20.11 21.02
C ALA A 395 10.49 21.45 20.30
N ARG A 396 10.07 21.53 19.02
CA ARG A 396 10.19 22.75 18.19
C ARG A 396 9.38 23.92 18.74
N SER A 397 8.18 23.65 19.28
CA SER A 397 7.33 24.66 19.91
C SER A 397 7.95 25.16 21.22
N LEU A 398 8.44 24.26 22.07
CA LEU A 398 9.13 24.61 23.32
C LEU A 398 10.37 25.50 23.07
N ASP A 399 11.16 25.13 22.04
CA ASP A 399 12.35 25.89 21.65
C ASP A 399 11.98 27.31 21.19
N ALA A 400 10.97 27.44 20.36
CA ALA A 400 10.46 28.72 19.86
C ALA A 400 9.84 29.60 20.98
N LEU A 401 9.33 28.98 22.04
CA LEU A 401 8.80 29.67 23.24
C LEU A 401 9.88 29.96 24.29
N GLY A 402 11.18 29.72 24.00
CA GLY A 402 12.30 29.98 24.92
C GLY A 402 12.53 28.91 25.97
N GLN A 403 11.80 27.81 25.97
CA GLN A 403 11.94 26.66 26.88
C GLN A 403 13.04 25.70 26.37
N THR A 404 14.23 26.27 26.13
CA THR A 404 15.31 25.63 25.36
C THR A 404 15.84 24.34 25.98
N GLU A 405 15.97 24.24 27.30
CA GLU A 405 16.52 23.02 27.95
C GLU A 405 15.52 21.86 27.90
N GLU A 406 14.22 22.13 28.05
CA GLU A 406 13.20 21.12 27.87
C GLU A 406 13.14 20.64 26.37
N ALA A 407 13.22 21.59 25.46
CA ALA A 407 13.29 21.30 24.02
C ALA A 407 14.49 20.40 23.68
N LYS A 408 15.69 20.74 24.16
CA LYS A 408 16.91 19.94 23.98
C LYS A 408 16.76 18.51 24.52
N THR A 409 16.10 18.37 25.66
CA THR A 409 15.87 17.06 26.28
C THR A 409 15.00 16.21 25.38
N LYS A 410 13.91 16.76 24.81
CA LYS A 410 13.04 16.07 23.87
C LYS A 410 13.73 15.77 22.54
N TYR A 411 14.53 16.69 22.00
CA TYR A 411 15.33 16.44 20.82
C TYR A 411 16.34 15.30 21.03
N ARG A 412 17.05 15.24 22.19
CA ARG A 412 17.98 14.13 22.49
C ARG A 412 17.25 12.78 22.54
N GLN A 413 16.06 12.72 23.11
CA GLN A 413 15.25 11.49 23.11
C GLN A 413 14.88 11.08 21.69
N LEU A 414 14.37 11.99 20.89
CA LEU A 414 13.94 11.72 19.51
C LEU A 414 15.12 11.39 18.58
N ALA A 415 16.30 11.96 18.81
CA ALA A 415 17.53 11.71 18.06
C ALA A 415 18.00 10.25 18.10
N THR A 416 17.47 9.44 19.02
CA THR A 416 17.73 7.99 19.06
C THR A 416 16.93 7.20 18.04
N HIS A 417 15.96 7.82 17.35
CA HIS A 417 15.11 7.18 16.37
C HIS A 417 15.66 7.33 14.94
N ARG A 418 15.62 6.26 14.15
CA ARG A 418 15.91 6.30 12.73
C ARG A 418 14.64 6.72 11.97
N SER A 419 14.45 7.99 11.83
CA SER A 419 13.35 8.59 11.08
C SER A 419 13.73 10.00 10.63
N PHE A 420 12.98 10.56 9.68
CA PHE A 420 13.14 11.96 9.26
C PHE A 420 13.19 12.92 10.44
N TYR A 421 12.25 12.81 11.39
CA TYR A 421 12.21 13.69 12.58
C TYR A 421 13.30 13.37 13.60
N GLY A 422 13.72 12.10 13.72
CA GLY A 422 14.86 11.71 14.54
C GLY A 422 16.15 12.33 14.04
N PHE A 423 16.37 12.35 12.73
CA PHE A 423 17.53 12.99 12.12
C PHE A 423 17.49 14.52 12.27
N MET A 424 16.33 15.14 12.05
CA MET A 424 16.17 16.57 12.35
C MET A 424 16.45 16.92 13.83
N ALA A 425 15.96 16.08 14.75
CA ALA A 425 16.20 16.27 16.18
C ALA A 425 17.70 16.13 16.53
N ALA A 426 18.40 15.18 15.92
CA ALA A 426 19.84 15.01 16.10
C ALA A 426 20.62 16.25 15.66
N ASP A 427 20.25 16.87 14.53
CA ASP A 427 20.85 18.11 14.06
C ASP A 427 20.65 19.28 15.06
N LYS A 428 19.45 19.41 15.63
CA LYS A 428 19.13 20.47 16.62
C LYS A 428 19.98 20.41 17.90
N VAL A 429 20.48 19.23 18.24
CA VAL A 429 21.35 19.03 19.42
C VAL A 429 22.77 18.59 19.08
N ASN A 430 23.13 18.65 17.80
CA ASN A 430 24.45 18.29 17.24
C ASN A 430 24.91 16.87 17.62
N LEU A 431 24.02 15.90 17.53
CA LEU A 431 24.28 14.47 17.74
C LEU A 431 24.45 13.75 16.40
N ASN A 432 25.17 12.61 16.42
CA ASN A 432 25.26 11.71 15.29
C ASN A 432 23.93 10.99 15.06
N TYR A 433 23.59 10.78 13.77
CA TYR A 433 22.40 10.02 13.41
C TYR A 433 22.45 8.57 13.87
N GLN A 434 21.35 8.11 14.44
CA GLN A 434 21.19 6.73 14.88
C GLN A 434 20.42 5.94 13.79
N PHE A 435 21.12 5.05 13.09
CA PHE A 435 20.49 4.21 12.06
C PHE A 435 19.91 2.92 12.61
N ASN A 436 20.34 2.52 13.83
CA ASN A 436 19.88 1.31 14.53
C ASN A 436 19.96 0.05 13.67
N ALA A 437 20.96 -0.04 12.78
CA ALA A 437 21.06 -1.06 11.77
C ALA A 437 21.22 -2.46 12.39
N GLN A 438 20.31 -3.36 12.03
CA GLN A 438 20.35 -4.79 12.38
C GLN A 438 20.89 -5.60 11.21
N GLN A 439 21.55 -6.73 11.55
CA GLN A 439 22.11 -7.67 10.61
C GLN A 439 21.42 -9.01 10.73
N VAL A 440 21.35 -9.76 9.64
CA VAL A 440 20.92 -11.15 9.61
C VAL A 440 22.12 -12.03 9.94
N THR A 441 21.93 -13.00 10.78
CA THR A 441 22.96 -14.00 11.11
C THR A 441 23.10 -15.03 9.99
N GLU A 442 24.27 -15.68 9.88
CA GLU A 442 24.48 -16.74 8.88
C GLU A 442 23.51 -17.91 9.08
N LEU A 443 23.15 -18.21 10.34
CA LEU A 443 22.17 -19.25 10.66
C LEU A 443 20.77 -18.94 10.12
N GLU A 444 20.29 -17.70 10.27
CA GLU A 444 18.99 -17.25 9.73
C GLU A 444 19.00 -17.29 8.19
N LEU A 445 20.10 -16.88 7.57
CA LEU A 445 20.27 -16.91 6.13
C LEU A 445 20.23 -18.35 5.60
N GLU A 446 21.01 -19.26 6.21
CA GLU A 446 21.08 -20.64 5.78
C GLU A 446 19.77 -21.38 6.00
N HIS A 447 19.08 -21.12 7.13
CA HIS A 447 17.73 -21.64 7.36
C HIS A 447 16.76 -21.23 6.25
N ALA A 448 16.77 -19.94 5.85
CA ALA A 448 15.92 -19.47 4.78
C ALA A 448 16.24 -20.12 3.43
N ARG A 449 17.55 -20.29 3.10
CA ARG A 449 18.00 -20.91 1.85
C ARG A 449 17.66 -22.37 1.76
N GLN A 450 17.80 -23.12 2.85
CA GLN A 450 17.56 -24.58 2.89
C GLN A 450 16.07 -24.91 3.03
N SER A 451 15.24 -23.98 3.47
CA SER A 451 13.80 -24.22 3.60
C SER A 451 13.15 -24.53 2.24
N VAL A 452 12.11 -25.35 2.25
CA VAL A 452 11.32 -25.68 1.05
C VAL A 452 10.79 -24.41 0.37
N LEU A 453 10.31 -23.44 1.17
CA LEU A 453 9.83 -22.14 0.65
C LEU A 453 10.98 -21.34 0.01
N GLY A 454 12.16 -21.29 0.64
CA GLY A 454 13.32 -20.56 0.11
C GLY A 454 13.81 -21.10 -1.22
N GLN A 455 13.97 -22.42 -1.34
CA GLN A 455 14.34 -23.08 -2.59
C GLN A 455 13.30 -22.83 -3.69
N ARG A 456 12.02 -22.87 -3.33
CA ARG A 456 10.90 -22.59 -4.24
C ARG A 456 10.91 -21.15 -4.73
N LEU A 457 11.09 -20.17 -3.83
CA LEU A 457 11.17 -18.75 -4.18
C LEU A 457 12.36 -18.45 -5.08
N GLN A 458 13.52 -19.05 -4.79
CA GLN A 458 14.73 -18.93 -5.62
C GLN A 458 14.47 -19.47 -7.02
N ALA A 459 13.96 -20.69 -7.13
CA ALA A 459 13.69 -21.33 -8.43
C ALA A 459 12.67 -20.56 -9.26
N LEU A 460 11.62 -19.99 -8.64
CA LEU A 460 10.65 -19.12 -9.30
C LEU A 460 11.28 -17.81 -9.78
N TYR A 461 12.13 -17.20 -8.95
CA TYR A 461 12.85 -15.97 -9.32
C TYR A 461 13.80 -16.21 -10.49
N GLU A 462 14.59 -17.28 -10.43
CA GLU A 462 15.53 -17.68 -11.48
C GLU A 462 14.82 -18.05 -12.80
N ALA A 463 13.60 -18.61 -12.70
CA ALA A 463 12.73 -18.84 -13.85
C ALA A 463 12.06 -17.56 -14.39
N GLY A 464 12.27 -16.39 -13.80
CA GLY A 464 11.61 -15.14 -14.20
C GLY A 464 10.13 -15.04 -13.80
N LEU A 465 9.64 -15.93 -12.92
CA LEU A 465 8.24 -16.03 -12.46
C LEU A 465 8.01 -15.24 -11.17
N LYS A 466 8.42 -13.97 -11.15
CA LYS A 466 8.37 -13.11 -9.95
C LYS A 466 6.96 -12.98 -9.37
N ASP A 467 5.94 -12.85 -10.21
CA ASP A 467 4.55 -12.71 -9.75
C ASP A 467 4.06 -13.99 -9.04
N VAL A 468 4.46 -15.16 -9.53
CA VAL A 468 4.15 -16.45 -8.90
C VAL A 468 4.87 -16.55 -7.55
N ALA A 469 6.15 -16.15 -7.50
CA ALA A 469 6.92 -16.13 -6.26
C ALA A 469 6.31 -15.18 -5.21
N TRP A 470 5.82 -14.00 -5.62
CA TRP A 470 5.10 -13.09 -4.71
C TRP A 470 3.80 -13.69 -4.18
N LYS A 471 3.02 -14.38 -5.00
CA LYS A 471 1.79 -15.07 -4.56
C LYS A 471 2.11 -16.15 -3.54
N GLU A 472 3.16 -16.93 -3.78
CA GLU A 472 3.62 -17.97 -2.87
C GLU A 472 4.10 -17.40 -1.53
N TRP A 473 4.88 -16.31 -1.56
CA TRP A 473 5.30 -15.59 -0.36
C TRP A 473 4.13 -15.05 0.45
N HIS A 474 3.16 -14.40 -0.21
CA HIS A 474 1.98 -13.89 0.48
C HIS A 474 1.12 -15.00 1.05
N PHE A 475 0.98 -16.12 0.33
CA PHE A 475 0.28 -17.29 0.84
C PHE A 475 0.96 -17.82 2.11
N ALA A 476 2.27 -18.01 2.10
CA ALA A 476 3.03 -18.51 3.25
C ALA A 476 2.87 -17.58 4.47
N ARG A 477 2.96 -16.27 4.27
CA ARG A 477 2.77 -15.26 5.34
C ARG A 477 1.35 -15.24 5.89
N ASN A 478 0.34 -15.19 5.02
CA ASN A 478 -1.05 -15.06 5.43
C ASN A 478 -1.60 -16.32 6.13
N ASN A 479 -0.97 -17.47 5.87
CA ASN A 479 -1.31 -18.75 6.50
C ASN A 479 -0.36 -19.15 7.65
N ASN A 480 0.43 -18.18 8.19
CA ASN A 480 1.35 -18.41 9.30
C ASN A 480 2.34 -19.56 9.07
N LYS A 481 2.78 -19.80 7.81
CA LYS A 481 3.79 -20.81 7.46
C LYS A 481 5.21 -20.33 7.76
N ILE A 482 5.39 -19.03 7.93
CA ILE A 482 6.64 -18.39 8.35
C ILE A 482 6.34 -17.39 9.47
N SER A 483 7.22 -17.34 10.46
CA SER A 483 7.17 -16.38 11.56
C SER A 483 7.76 -15.03 11.15
N LEU A 484 7.46 -13.98 11.89
CA LEU A 484 8.08 -12.67 11.66
C LEU A 484 9.61 -12.72 11.81
N SER A 485 10.14 -13.55 12.74
CA SER A 485 11.59 -13.68 12.98
C SER A 485 12.36 -14.32 11.80
N GLU A 486 11.70 -15.10 10.95
CA GLU A 486 12.34 -15.74 9.80
C GLU A 486 12.44 -14.82 8.57
N ILE A 487 11.59 -13.79 8.49
CA ILE A 487 11.49 -12.90 7.31
C ILE A 487 12.84 -12.27 6.94
N PRO A 488 13.68 -11.76 7.87
CA PRO A 488 14.98 -11.19 7.52
C PRO A 488 15.91 -12.14 6.79
N GLY A 489 15.92 -13.43 7.18
CA GLY A 489 16.69 -14.47 6.48
C GLY A 489 16.29 -14.63 5.02
N PHE A 490 14.97 -14.68 4.73
CA PHE A 490 14.45 -14.71 3.35
C PHE A 490 14.79 -13.44 2.57
N SER A 491 14.74 -12.28 3.22
CA SER A 491 15.12 -11.00 2.61
C SER A 491 16.59 -10.99 2.19
N GLN A 492 17.50 -11.44 3.08
CA GLN A 492 18.93 -11.55 2.81
C GLN A 492 19.22 -12.56 1.69
N ALA A 493 18.54 -13.72 1.70
CA ALA A 493 18.66 -14.72 0.65
C ALA A 493 18.25 -14.12 -0.71
N ALA A 494 17.11 -13.46 -0.80
CA ALA A 494 16.65 -12.81 -2.03
C ALA A 494 17.60 -11.72 -2.52
N LEU A 495 18.19 -10.94 -1.61
CA LEU A 495 19.22 -9.95 -1.97
C LEU A 495 20.43 -10.63 -2.61
N SER A 496 20.86 -11.80 -2.09
CA SER A 496 21.97 -12.54 -2.66
C SER A 496 21.71 -13.09 -4.07
N TRP A 497 20.43 -13.28 -4.43
CA TRP A 497 20.02 -13.64 -5.81
C TRP A 497 19.89 -12.41 -6.72
N GLY A 498 20.01 -11.19 -6.21
CA GLY A 498 19.79 -9.94 -6.93
C GLY A 498 18.33 -9.46 -6.94
N TRP A 499 17.46 -10.08 -6.13
CA TRP A 499 16.05 -9.68 -6.05
C TRP A 499 15.83 -8.54 -5.03
N ASN A 500 16.35 -7.37 -5.36
CA ASN A 500 16.35 -6.17 -4.49
C ASN A 500 14.95 -5.75 -4.06
N THR A 501 13.97 -5.81 -4.97
CA THR A 501 12.58 -5.45 -4.68
C THR A 501 11.98 -6.35 -3.59
N PHE A 502 12.20 -7.66 -3.67
CA PHE A 502 11.72 -8.59 -2.65
C PHE A 502 12.42 -8.35 -1.31
N SER A 503 13.75 -8.22 -1.32
CA SER A 503 14.51 -7.93 -0.10
C SER A 503 13.92 -6.73 0.65
N ALA A 504 13.70 -5.62 -0.05
CA ALA A 504 13.18 -4.42 0.58
C ALA A 504 11.70 -4.50 1.02
N LEU A 505 10.82 -5.14 0.23
CA LEU A 505 9.38 -5.19 0.49
C LEU A 505 8.98 -6.29 1.48
N SER A 506 9.70 -7.41 1.56
CA SER A 506 9.44 -8.46 2.55
C SER A 506 9.58 -7.95 3.99
N LEU A 507 10.44 -6.96 4.21
CA LEU A 507 10.68 -6.30 5.50
C LEU A 507 9.71 -5.13 5.81
N ASN A 508 8.55 -5.08 5.16
CA ASN A 508 7.57 -4.01 5.39
C ASN A 508 6.69 -4.26 6.63
N HIS A 509 7.35 -4.53 7.75
CA HIS A 509 6.72 -4.62 9.07
C HIS A 509 7.55 -3.79 10.06
N PRO A 510 6.96 -3.09 11.06
CA PRO A 510 7.68 -2.22 11.98
C PRO A 510 8.88 -2.87 12.67
N THR A 511 8.76 -4.14 13.06
CA THR A 511 9.86 -4.89 13.73
C THR A 511 11.08 -5.10 12.83
N HIS A 512 10.95 -4.94 11.50
CA HIS A 512 12.02 -5.17 10.54
C HIS A 512 12.61 -3.87 9.95
N TRP A 513 12.11 -2.72 10.37
CA TRP A 513 12.57 -1.45 9.78
C TRP A 513 14.08 -1.20 9.97
N ASN A 514 14.67 -1.81 10.98
CA ASN A 514 16.09 -1.65 11.30
C ASN A 514 17.03 -2.57 10.51
N TYR A 515 16.53 -3.49 9.67
CA TYR A 515 17.36 -4.20 8.68
C TYR A 515 17.67 -3.27 7.50
N VAL A 516 18.41 -2.19 7.80
CA VAL A 516 18.61 -1.05 6.89
C VAL A 516 19.30 -1.47 5.60
N ASP A 517 20.36 -2.29 5.69
CA ASP A 517 21.18 -2.68 4.56
C ASP A 517 20.41 -3.57 3.54
N LEU A 518 19.38 -4.29 4.00
CA LEU A 518 18.48 -5.08 3.15
C LEU A 518 17.36 -4.24 2.52
N ARG A 519 16.89 -3.23 3.22
CA ARG A 519 15.81 -2.36 2.76
C ARG A 519 16.29 -1.29 1.78
N PHE A 520 17.59 -0.98 1.79
CA PHE A 520 18.23 0.11 1.05
C PHE A 520 19.43 -0.37 0.24
N SER A 521 19.27 -1.48 -0.48
CA SER A 521 20.31 -1.95 -1.40
C SER A 521 20.62 -0.93 -2.51
N MET A 522 21.82 -1.00 -3.09
CA MET A 522 22.31 -0.06 -4.09
C MET A 522 22.52 -0.75 -5.48
N PRO A 523 21.44 -1.24 -6.13
CA PRO A 523 21.56 -1.81 -7.48
C PRO A 523 21.91 -0.72 -8.51
N TYR A 524 22.44 -1.12 -9.66
CA TYR A 524 22.81 -0.23 -10.77
C TYR A 524 23.84 0.88 -10.39
N HIS A 525 24.70 0.59 -9.41
CA HIS A 525 25.57 1.60 -8.80
C HIS A 525 26.37 2.41 -9.81
N THR A 526 27.15 1.75 -10.68
CA THR A 526 27.99 2.41 -11.68
C THR A 526 27.15 3.29 -12.63
N LEU A 527 26.03 2.74 -13.11
CA LEU A 527 25.14 3.46 -14.02
C LEU A 527 24.54 4.72 -13.36
N LEU A 528 24.11 4.59 -12.10
CA LEU A 528 23.54 5.73 -11.36
C LEU A 528 24.62 6.76 -11.03
N GLN A 529 25.83 6.31 -10.64
CA GLN A 529 26.96 7.18 -10.33
C GLN A 529 27.38 8.01 -11.55
N ASP A 530 27.53 7.38 -12.72
CA ASP A 530 27.93 8.08 -13.95
C ASP A 530 26.90 9.16 -14.34
N ASN A 531 25.60 8.83 -14.25
CA ASN A 531 24.54 9.77 -14.59
C ASN A 531 24.39 10.89 -13.55
N THR A 532 24.56 10.61 -12.26
CA THR A 532 24.50 11.65 -11.21
C THR A 532 25.67 12.63 -11.32
N GLN A 533 26.84 12.17 -11.68
CA GLN A 533 27.99 13.05 -11.98
C GLN A 533 27.72 13.92 -13.22
N GLN A 534 27.13 13.35 -14.27
CA GLN A 534 26.81 14.07 -15.50
C GLN A 534 25.83 15.22 -15.26
N TYR A 535 24.84 15.06 -14.39
CA TYR A 535 23.78 16.03 -14.13
C TYR A 535 23.95 16.81 -12.82
N ASP A 536 25.13 16.72 -12.19
CA ASP A 536 25.50 17.42 -10.95
C ASP A 536 24.46 17.26 -9.82
N ILE A 537 24.10 16.01 -9.51
CA ILE A 537 23.16 15.69 -8.44
C ILE A 537 23.76 14.69 -7.44
N PRO A 538 23.38 14.72 -6.15
CA PRO A 538 23.85 13.75 -5.18
C PRO A 538 23.38 12.32 -5.53
N LEU A 539 24.31 11.36 -5.53
CA LEU A 539 24.02 9.95 -5.75
C LEU A 539 23.02 9.41 -4.74
N SER A 540 23.17 9.81 -3.47
CA SER A 540 22.27 9.46 -2.37
C SER A 540 20.82 9.93 -2.60
N TRP A 541 20.65 11.13 -3.17
CA TRP A 541 19.33 11.65 -3.52
C TRP A 541 18.69 10.88 -4.67
N ALA A 542 19.43 10.57 -5.71
CA ALA A 542 18.94 9.76 -6.83
C ALA A 542 18.51 8.36 -6.38
N TYR A 543 19.27 7.71 -5.48
CA TYR A 543 18.87 6.46 -4.84
C TYR A 543 17.61 6.63 -3.96
N GLY A 544 17.51 7.72 -3.21
CA GLY A 544 16.33 8.05 -2.40
C GLY A 544 15.07 8.10 -3.25
N ILE A 545 15.12 8.79 -4.37
CA ILE A 545 14.06 8.86 -5.38
C ILE A 545 13.73 7.46 -5.93
N MET A 546 14.71 6.74 -6.49
CA MET A 546 14.49 5.40 -7.05
C MET A 546 13.88 4.43 -6.04
N ARG A 547 14.36 4.46 -4.80
CA ARG A 547 13.83 3.65 -3.70
C ARG A 547 12.38 4.00 -3.39
N ARG A 548 12.02 5.27 -3.42
CA ARG A 548 10.65 5.75 -3.12
C ARG A 548 9.69 5.45 -4.26
N GLU A 549 10.14 5.54 -5.50
CA GLU A 549 9.33 5.38 -6.71
C GLU A 549 8.97 3.92 -7.01
N SER A 550 9.95 3.04 -7.10
CA SER A 550 9.74 1.68 -7.60
C SER A 550 10.17 0.58 -6.65
N VAL A 551 10.88 0.92 -5.57
CA VAL A 551 11.60 -0.10 -4.78
C VAL A 551 12.45 -1.01 -5.69
N TYR A 552 13.15 -0.40 -6.64
CA TYR A 552 14.03 -1.05 -7.63
C TYR A 552 13.35 -1.98 -8.64
N ALA A 553 12.03 -1.94 -8.79
CA ALA A 553 11.33 -2.73 -9.79
C ALA A 553 11.45 -2.09 -11.18
N ILE A 554 12.11 -2.80 -12.11
CA ILE A 554 12.35 -2.30 -13.48
C ILE A 554 11.04 -2.22 -14.29
N ASP A 555 10.09 -3.08 -14.00
CA ASP A 555 8.82 -3.25 -14.67
C ASP A 555 7.66 -2.53 -13.96
N ALA A 556 7.97 -1.71 -12.96
CA ALA A 556 6.97 -0.98 -12.20
C ALA A 556 6.15 -0.04 -13.11
N LYS A 557 4.83 -0.13 -12.99
CA LYS A 557 3.87 0.76 -13.66
C LYS A 557 2.83 1.25 -12.69
N SER A 558 2.72 2.56 -12.52
CA SER A 558 1.69 3.13 -11.65
C SER A 558 0.30 3.11 -12.32
N LYS A 559 -0.76 3.31 -11.52
CA LYS A 559 -2.14 3.49 -12.05
C LYS A 559 -2.24 4.67 -13.01
N SER A 560 -1.44 5.72 -12.80
CA SER A 560 -1.37 6.91 -13.66
C SER A 560 -0.48 6.71 -14.88
N GLY A 561 0.18 5.57 -15.02
CA GLY A 561 1.02 5.20 -16.16
C GLY A 561 2.48 5.60 -16.05
N ALA A 562 3.00 5.97 -14.87
CA ALA A 562 4.43 6.16 -14.65
C ALA A 562 5.19 4.84 -14.77
N MET A 563 6.44 4.85 -15.29
CA MET A 563 7.14 3.69 -15.81
C MET A 563 8.55 3.52 -15.24
N GLY A 564 8.90 2.29 -14.85
CA GLY A 564 10.26 1.84 -14.55
C GLY A 564 10.81 2.30 -13.21
N LEU A 565 12.15 2.20 -13.06
CA LEU A 565 12.88 2.41 -11.81
C LEU A 565 12.60 3.76 -11.14
N MET A 566 12.58 4.84 -11.92
CA MET A 566 12.37 6.22 -11.45
C MET A 566 10.96 6.74 -11.77
N GLN A 567 10.02 5.86 -12.15
CA GLN A 567 8.59 6.14 -12.37
C GLN A 567 8.33 7.38 -13.26
N LEU A 568 8.92 7.38 -14.43
CA LEU A 568 8.76 8.49 -15.38
C LEU A 568 7.41 8.42 -16.10
N MET A 569 6.68 9.52 -16.11
CA MET A 569 5.49 9.65 -16.96
C MET A 569 5.90 9.64 -18.45
N PRO A 570 5.15 8.95 -19.33
CA PRO A 570 5.47 8.87 -20.77
C PRO A 570 5.68 10.23 -21.43
N LYS A 571 4.89 11.23 -21.05
CA LYS A 571 4.98 12.59 -21.55
C LYS A 571 6.29 13.25 -21.11
N THR A 572 6.65 13.13 -19.84
CA THR A 572 7.91 13.63 -19.29
C THR A 572 9.11 12.95 -19.93
N ALA A 573 9.08 11.63 -20.11
CA ALA A 573 10.16 10.91 -20.76
C ALA A 573 10.40 11.42 -22.20
N LYS A 574 9.32 11.63 -22.97
CA LYS A 574 9.40 12.16 -24.35
C LYS A 574 9.85 13.63 -24.43
N SER A 575 9.61 14.45 -23.41
CA SER A 575 10.11 15.83 -23.39
C SER A 575 11.60 15.91 -23.09
N LEU A 576 12.13 14.91 -22.35
CA LEU A 576 13.54 14.86 -22.00
C LEU A 576 14.43 14.32 -23.13
N GLU A 577 13.92 13.38 -23.94
CA GLU A 577 14.64 12.77 -25.04
C GLU A 577 13.67 12.21 -26.10
N LYS A 578 14.12 12.18 -27.37
CA LYS A 578 13.33 11.58 -28.46
C LYS A 578 13.31 10.06 -28.32
N ILE A 579 12.18 9.50 -27.91
CA ILE A 579 11.95 8.07 -27.68
C ILE A 579 11.13 7.49 -28.83
N LYS A 580 11.68 6.46 -29.51
CA LYS A 580 10.99 5.77 -30.63
C LYS A 580 9.92 4.81 -30.11
N ASN A 581 10.24 3.96 -29.13
CA ASN A 581 9.32 3.05 -28.48
C ASN A 581 9.22 3.39 -27.00
N ILE A 582 8.03 3.73 -26.53
CA ILE A 582 7.84 4.16 -25.13
C ILE A 582 8.17 3.04 -24.12
N ASN A 583 8.08 1.78 -24.51
CA ASN A 583 8.46 0.67 -23.64
C ASN A 583 9.96 0.62 -23.35
N ASP A 584 10.81 1.30 -24.16
CA ASP A 584 12.24 1.41 -23.87
C ASP A 584 12.50 2.14 -22.54
N VAL A 585 11.52 2.92 -22.04
CA VAL A 585 11.61 3.57 -20.72
C VAL A 585 11.68 2.55 -19.56
N TYR A 586 11.34 1.28 -19.78
CA TYR A 586 11.57 0.23 -18.77
C TYR A 586 13.04 -0.26 -18.73
N LEU A 587 13.86 0.07 -19.74
CA LEU A 587 15.28 -0.28 -19.73
C LEU A 587 16.01 0.54 -18.65
N PRO A 588 16.76 -0.09 -17.73
CA PRO A 588 17.43 0.62 -16.65
C PRO A 588 18.31 1.78 -17.13
N GLU A 589 19.05 1.58 -18.22
CA GLU A 589 19.95 2.56 -18.81
C GLU A 589 19.22 3.84 -19.22
N LEU A 590 18.08 3.70 -19.90
CA LEU A 590 17.30 4.85 -20.34
C LEU A 590 16.53 5.49 -19.18
N ASN A 591 15.92 4.66 -18.31
CA ASN A 591 15.13 5.16 -17.20
C ASN A 591 15.98 5.97 -16.21
N ILE A 592 17.14 5.46 -15.81
CA ILE A 592 18.09 6.15 -14.92
C ILE A 592 18.60 7.43 -15.56
N LYS A 593 19.03 7.39 -16.84
CA LYS A 593 19.48 8.58 -17.57
C LYS A 593 18.42 9.68 -17.57
N LEU A 594 17.18 9.35 -17.91
CA LEU A 594 16.10 10.34 -17.98
C LEU A 594 15.69 10.84 -16.59
N GLY A 595 15.61 9.94 -15.60
CA GLY A 595 15.25 10.30 -14.23
C GLY A 595 16.27 11.24 -13.59
N THR A 596 17.57 10.94 -13.74
CA THR A 596 18.66 11.79 -13.21
C THR A 596 18.74 13.13 -13.95
N LYS A 597 18.51 13.14 -15.27
CA LYS A 597 18.38 14.39 -16.05
C LYS A 597 17.25 15.26 -15.53
N LEU A 598 16.08 14.67 -15.27
CA LEU A 598 14.95 15.41 -14.67
C LEU A 598 15.30 15.97 -13.30
N LEU A 599 15.97 15.18 -12.44
CA LEU A 599 16.40 15.63 -11.13
C LEU A 599 17.38 16.81 -11.21
N GLY A 600 18.34 16.79 -12.15
CA GLY A 600 19.26 17.91 -12.39
C GLY A 600 18.52 19.18 -12.80
N GLN A 601 17.53 19.07 -13.69
CA GLN A 601 16.69 20.19 -14.10
C GLN A 601 15.88 20.75 -12.92
N LEU A 602 15.23 19.89 -12.13
CA LEU A 602 14.45 20.32 -10.97
C LEU A 602 15.31 20.93 -9.87
N LYS A 603 16.51 20.38 -9.61
CA LYS A 603 17.49 20.98 -8.70
C LYS A 603 17.78 22.41 -9.12
N HIS A 604 18.16 22.63 -10.37
CA HIS A 604 18.43 23.96 -10.92
C HIS A 604 17.20 24.89 -10.84
N ASP A 605 16.01 24.42 -11.25
CA ASP A 605 14.77 25.20 -11.30
C ASP A 605 14.26 25.64 -9.93
N PHE A 606 14.68 24.95 -8.87
CA PHE A 606 14.34 25.28 -7.48
C PHE A 606 15.54 25.76 -6.65
N GLY A 607 16.56 26.34 -7.29
CA GLY A 607 17.68 27.01 -6.64
C GLY A 607 18.48 26.06 -5.73
N ASP A 608 18.79 24.88 -6.21
CA ASP A 608 19.53 23.81 -5.52
C ASP A 608 18.80 23.26 -4.24
N ASN A 609 17.55 23.62 -4.02
CA ASN A 609 16.77 23.13 -2.89
C ASN A 609 16.21 21.74 -3.17
N LEU A 610 16.82 20.69 -2.62
CA LEU A 610 16.43 19.30 -2.85
C LEU A 610 15.05 18.95 -2.30
N VAL A 611 14.57 19.65 -1.27
CA VAL A 611 13.21 19.48 -0.72
C VAL A 611 12.17 19.91 -1.74
N LEU A 612 12.34 21.10 -2.31
CA LEU A 612 11.44 21.62 -3.35
C LEU A 612 11.53 20.80 -4.64
N ALA A 613 12.74 20.42 -5.06
CA ALA A 613 12.95 19.57 -6.21
C ALA A 613 12.31 18.18 -6.04
N SER A 614 12.37 17.58 -4.83
CA SER A 614 11.70 16.32 -4.52
C SER A 614 10.16 16.46 -4.56
N ALA A 615 9.63 17.55 -4.01
CA ALA A 615 8.21 17.85 -4.09
C ALA A 615 7.75 18.02 -5.55
N ALA A 616 8.57 18.70 -6.37
CA ALA A 616 8.32 18.93 -7.80
C ALA A 616 8.40 17.65 -8.63
N TYR A 617 9.30 16.73 -8.29
CA TYR A 617 9.37 15.42 -8.93
C TYR A 617 8.06 14.63 -8.78
N ASN A 618 7.50 14.63 -7.57
CA ASN A 618 6.26 13.89 -7.26
C ASN A 618 4.99 14.62 -7.73
N ALA A 619 4.86 15.93 -7.45
CA ALA A 619 3.62 16.68 -7.69
C ALA A 619 3.62 17.55 -8.96
N GLY A 620 4.78 17.74 -9.58
CA GLY A 620 5.00 18.66 -10.69
C GLY A 620 5.41 20.06 -10.23
N GLY A 621 6.39 20.66 -10.94
CA GLY A 621 6.97 21.95 -10.58
C GLY A 621 5.97 23.11 -10.51
N PHE A 622 4.98 23.12 -11.40
CA PHE A 622 3.92 24.15 -11.39
C PHE A 622 3.15 24.19 -10.06
N ARG A 623 2.73 23.03 -9.53
CA ARG A 623 2.01 22.98 -8.24
C ARG A 623 2.88 23.46 -7.08
N VAL A 624 4.14 23.05 -7.06
CA VAL A 624 5.08 23.48 -5.99
C VAL A 624 5.23 25.00 -6.00
N ARG A 625 5.39 25.63 -7.19
CA ARG A 625 5.44 27.10 -7.30
C ARG A 625 4.14 27.76 -6.83
N GLN A 626 2.96 27.18 -7.13
CA GLN A 626 1.68 27.70 -6.63
C GLN A 626 1.61 27.59 -5.10
N TRP A 627 2.00 26.46 -4.51
CA TRP A 627 1.99 26.29 -3.05
C TRP A 627 2.91 27.29 -2.36
N LEU A 628 4.10 27.52 -2.91
CA LEU A 628 5.02 28.54 -2.39
C LEU A 628 4.43 29.94 -2.39
N LYS A 629 3.67 30.33 -3.46
CA LYS A 629 2.97 31.62 -3.53
C LYS A 629 1.84 31.77 -2.50
N GLN A 630 1.19 30.69 -2.15
CA GLN A 630 0.04 30.66 -1.24
C GLN A 630 0.45 30.51 0.25
N THR A 631 1.71 30.18 0.50
CA THR A 631 2.23 29.95 1.87
C THR A 631 2.98 31.20 2.31
N PRO A 632 2.80 31.68 3.56
CA PRO A 632 3.63 32.77 4.13
C PRO A 632 5.10 32.36 4.18
N VAL A 633 5.98 33.31 4.48
CA VAL A 633 7.41 33.02 4.67
C VAL A 633 7.58 32.16 5.92
N LEU A 634 7.94 30.90 5.73
CA LEU A 634 8.08 29.89 6.78
C LEU A 634 9.42 29.18 6.64
N SER A 635 9.84 28.52 7.71
CA SER A 635 10.93 27.54 7.66
C SER A 635 10.54 26.33 6.80
N THR A 636 11.53 25.66 6.21
CA THR A 636 11.28 24.52 5.30
C THR A 636 10.57 23.36 6.00
N ASP A 637 10.83 23.13 7.30
CA ASP A 637 10.14 22.11 8.10
C ASP A 637 8.63 22.41 8.20
N GLN A 638 8.23 23.67 8.46
CA GLN A 638 6.82 24.09 8.45
C GLN A 638 6.22 23.98 7.06
N TRP A 639 6.94 24.38 6.02
CA TRP A 639 6.45 24.32 4.64
C TRP A 639 6.14 22.88 4.20
N ILE A 640 7.01 21.91 4.56
CA ILE A 640 6.78 20.48 4.26
C ILE A 640 5.42 20.02 4.81
N GLU A 641 5.09 20.38 6.06
CA GLU A 641 3.84 19.96 6.70
C GLU A 641 2.60 20.64 6.11
N LEU A 642 2.78 21.78 5.44
CA LEU A 642 1.71 22.53 4.78
C LEU A 642 1.54 22.19 3.31
N ILE A 643 2.34 21.30 2.74
CA ILE A 643 2.10 20.76 1.38
C ILE A 643 0.68 20.17 1.34
N PRO A 644 -0.21 20.62 0.42
CA PRO A 644 -1.62 20.21 0.43
C PRO A 644 -1.82 18.70 0.24
N PHE A 645 -0.96 18.06 -0.57
CA PHE A 645 -1.06 16.63 -0.85
C PHE A 645 -0.29 15.80 0.17
N LYS A 646 -1.03 15.01 0.95
CA LYS A 646 -0.43 14.09 1.95
C LYS A 646 0.63 13.18 1.31
N GLU A 647 0.36 12.66 0.13
CA GLU A 647 1.31 11.82 -0.61
C GLU A 647 2.65 12.54 -0.83
N THR A 648 2.61 13.80 -1.26
CA THR A 648 3.82 14.60 -1.52
C THR A 648 4.55 14.97 -0.22
N ARG A 649 3.81 15.26 0.88
CA ARG A 649 4.44 15.46 2.20
C ARG A 649 5.23 14.24 2.65
N ASP A 650 4.59 13.06 2.58
CA ASP A 650 5.22 11.80 2.97
C ASP A 650 6.35 11.41 2.01
N TYR A 651 6.23 11.74 0.72
CA TYR A 651 7.25 11.54 -0.29
C TYR A 651 8.53 12.31 0.03
N VAL A 652 8.42 13.62 0.24
CA VAL A 652 9.56 14.50 0.56
C VAL A 652 10.30 14.01 1.80
N LYS A 653 9.57 13.76 2.89
CA LYS A 653 10.15 13.25 4.14
C LYS A 653 10.89 11.93 3.94
N SER A 654 10.27 11.00 3.18
CA SER A 654 10.90 9.72 2.87
C SER A 654 12.16 9.87 2.03
N VAL A 655 12.15 10.72 0.99
CA VAL A 655 13.31 10.92 0.13
C VAL A 655 14.47 11.52 0.92
N MET A 656 14.22 12.51 1.78
CA MET A 656 15.26 13.12 2.63
C MET A 656 15.83 12.12 3.65
N GLU A 657 14.97 11.31 4.28
CA GLU A 657 15.41 10.22 5.16
C GLU A 657 16.27 9.20 4.41
N TYR A 658 15.81 8.75 3.23
CA TYR A 658 16.51 7.75 2.43
C TYR A 658 17.85 8.26 1.91
N MET A 659 17.92 9.52 1.56
CA MET A 659 19.18 10.16 1.15
C MET A 659 20.27 9.97 2.22
N LEU A 660 19.97 10.27 3.49
CA LEU A 660 20.91 10.08 4.59
C LEU A 660 21.28 8.61 4.83
N VAL A 661 20.34 7.69 4.62
CA VAL A 661 20.63 6.25 4.68
C VAL A 661 21.61 5.85 3.58
N PHE A 662 21.44 6.33 2.34
CA PHE A 662 22.35 6.04 1.24
C PHE A 662 23.70 6.73 1.40
N GLU A 663 23.80 7.90 2.02
CA GLU A 663 25.07 8.52 2.39
C GLU A 663 25.85 7.67 3.37
N ARG A 664 25.17 7.13 4.41
CA ARG A 664 25.79 6.17 5.34
C ARG A 664 26.32 4.94 4.60
N LEU A 665 25.51 4.35 3.71
CA LEU A 665 25.88 3.15 2.96
C LEU A 665 27.03 3.39 1.99
N SER A 666 27.15 4.60 1.47
CA SER A 666 28.26 5.04 0.60
C SER A 666 29.52 5.48 1.38
N GLY A 667 29.47 5.50 2.71
CA GLY A 667 30.58 5.98 3.56
C GLY A 667 30.76 7.51 3.58
N ASN A 668 29.81 8.28 3.06
CA ASN A 668 29.91 9.74 2.89
C ASN A 668 29.19 10.54 3.98
N LEU A 669 28.68 9.90 5.01
CA LEU A 669 27.80 10.52 6.03
C LEU A 669 28.45 11.63 6.88
N THR A 670 29.78 11.78 6.84
CA THR A 670 30.51 12.69 7.73
C THR A 670 30.30 14.17 7.42
N GLN A 671 29.67 14.54 6.32
CA GLN A 671 29.62 15.90 5.81
C GLN A 671 28.21 16.50 5.68
N THR A 672 27.15 15.71 5.66
CA THR A 672 25.81 16.22 5.35
C THR A 672 24.91 16.22 6.56
N LYS A 673 24.44 17.39 6.95
CA LYS A 673 23.36 17.56 7.93
C LYS A 673 22.04 17.78 7.20
N LEU A 674 20.99 17.11 7.65
CA LEU A 674 19.64 17.30 7.11
C LEU A 674 19.19 18.75 7.27
N ASP A 675 19.54 19.37 8.39
CA ASP A 675 19.23 20.78 8.70
C ASP A 675 19.77 21.76 7.63
N SER A 676 20.90 21.44 6.96
CA SER A 676 21.43 22.26 5.86
C SER A 676 20.51 22.34 4.65
N TYR A 677 19.69 21.32 4.41
CA TYR A 677 18.67 21.32 3.35
C TYR A 677 17.35 21.96 3.79
N LEU A 678 17.12 22.11 5.11
CA LEU A 678 15.87 22.56 5.71
C LEU A 678 15.90 24.02 6.19
N MET A 679 17.07 24.62 6.32
CA MET A 679 17.23 25.98 6.86
C MET A 679 16.94 27.10 5.87
N THR A 680 16.81 26.80 4.59
CA THR A 680 16.48 27.80 3.57
C THR A 680 15.00 28.17 3.64
N GLU A 681 14.68 29.45 3.66
CA GLU A 681 13.31 29.94 3.51
C GLU A 681 12.85 29.66 2.07
N PRO A 682 12.00 28.65 1.83
CA PRO A 682 11.70 28.19 0.46
C PRO A 682 11.00 29.29 -0.37
N THR A 683 10.29 30.21 0.28
CA THR A 683 9.57 31.30 -0.38
C THR A 683 10.46 32.39 -0.94
N LYS A 684 11.70 32.59 -0.42
CA LYS A 684 12.64 33.56 -0.98
C LYS A 684 13.21 33.17 -2.35
N ILE A 685 13.22 31.88 -2.67
CA ILE A 685 13.75 31.37 -3.96
C ILE A 685 12.92 31.85 -5.14
N LEU A 686 11.62 32.10 -4.98
CA LEU A 686 10.73 32.58 -6.07
C LEU A 686 10.92 34.05 -6.44
N ILE A 687 11.52 34.86 -5.58
CA ILE A 687 11.61 36.32 -5.79
C ILE A 687 12.75 36.66 -6.77
N THR A 688 13.71 35.76 -6.95
CA THR A 688 14.94 36.04 -7.70
C THR A 688 14.96 35.50 -9.12
N GLU A 689 14.11 34.55 -9.53
CA GLU A 689 14.22 33.91 -10.85
C GLU A 689 12.89 33.63 -11.57
N ASN A 690 12.56 34.53 -12.51
CA ASN A 690 11.56 34.30 -13.57
C ASN A 690 12.16 33.48 -14.76
N LYS A 691 13.00 32.48 -14.49
CA LYS A 691 13.65 31.66 -15.53
C LYS A 691 13.18 30.22 -15.48
N CYS A 692 11.92 30.01 -15.81
CA CYS A 692 11.46 28.67 -16.20
C CYS A 692 11.69 28.51 -17.72
N ASN A 693 12.21 27.39 -18.16
CA ASN A 693 12.31 27.10 -19.59
C ASN A 693 10.90 26.88 -20.17
N PRO A 694 10.40 27.74 -21.08
CA PRO A 694 9.03 27.67 -21.60
C PRO A 694 8.74 26.43 -22.45
N ASP A 695 9.76 25.65 -22.84
CA ASP A 695 9.61 24.43 -23.64
C ASP A 695 9.04 23.23 -22.87
N PHE A 696 8.85 23.37 -21.57
CA PHE A 696 8.26 22.33 -20.75
C PHE A 696 6.85 22.71 -20.28
N GLU A 697 5.84 21.90 -20.62
CA GLU A 697 4.42 22.08 -20.22
C GLU A 697 4.19 22.25 -18.70
N TRP A 698 5.14 21.86 -17.86
CA TRP A 698 5.08 22.06 -16.41
C TRP A 698 5.59 23.46 -15.97
N CYS A 699 6.07 24.27 -16.88
CA CYS A 699 6.39 25.69 -16.69
C CYS A 699 5.17 26.60 -16.89
N LEU A 700 4.20 26.16 -17.62
CA LEU A 700 2.91 26.83 -17.82
C LEU A 700 1.92 26.39 -16.75
#